data_b1a2471f20743764c5255484214f775f
#
_entry.id   b1a2471f20743764c5255484214f775f
#
_cell.length_a   1.000
_cell.length_b   1.000
_cell.length_c   1.000
_cell.angle_alpha   90.00
_cell.angle_beta   90.00
_cell.angle_gamma   90.00
#
_symmetry.space_group_name_H-M   'P 1'
#
loop_
_entity.id
_entity.type
_entity.pdbx_description
1 polymer ?
#
loop_
_entity_poly.entity_id
_entity_poly.type
_entity_poly.pdbx_seq_one_letter_code
_entity_poly.pdbx_strand_id
1 'polypeptide(L)'
;MRSSRRSFIKQASGFAACATGFNVTSAANGSSISPAKDPVDEISAAWYDRPMRWAQLAFVEDDPGNYDLSFWLDYFKRIHADAACLSAGGVVAFYPTVVPLHYRSRWLGTMDTFGEIVAGCRKLGMNVIARTDSHACHQDVYDAHPDWIAVNENGNKRRHASDPEYWLTCALGPYNFDFMTSVHQEIMRMYRVDGIFTNRWAGSGMCYCQHCQKNFRDFSGLDLPRTLNPQDASRRQYILWNQKVLFDLWRLWNEKIREINPQASYIANAGGGALSALDMKTIGEMAPTLFADRQGRSALMAPWANGKNGKEYRAAMGQKAIVGIFSVGIEDKNRWKDSVQSPDETRLWVADGIAQGLRPWFTKFNAKVIDRRWLPVVEEIYQWHFANQDYLRNRKNFARVGVVYSQQTASFYGGEGAKSLVDDPALGFYQALIEARVPFEMVHDGLLDRDHTAQFRTLIFPNIAALSDLQCQQIRDFVAAGGSVVATYETSLHDEWGVRRSDFGLASLFGASFAGRVQGPMLNSYLSLKKDPATDKYHPLLKGFEDSTRIVNPTNQVDIKPLAQTVFSPLEIVPSYPDLPMEAVFPPPVSTHNPGVILSESGRGRVVYFPGDIDRTFWEVLDVDHAKLLRNAVLWATDEVAPVTVEGQGVLDISIWGQKNSMTVHLVNLTNPMMMKGPVREIIPVANQHVRIQIPDGSHVTRAKLLVAGRPVPFTSNHGLIALDVPSIAVHEVIALDFGV
;
A
#
# COMPACT_ATOMS: atom_id res chain seq x y z
N MET A 1 -29.50 19.03 -24.87
CA MET A 1 -28.78 19.48 -26.08
C MET A 1 -27.75 18.41 -26.42
N ARG A 2 -27.86 17.80 -27.59
CA ARG A 2 -27.00 16.72 -28.06
C ARG A 2 -25.78 17.35 -28.73
N SER A 3 -24.61 17.32 -28.13
CA SER A 3 -23.35 17.62 -28.81
C SER A 3 -22.64 16.29 -29.18
N SER A 4 -22.20 16.26 -30.43
CA SER A 4 -21.87 15.04 -31.16
C SER A 4 -20.54 14.41 -30.72
N ARG A 5 -20.55 13.09 -30.52
CA ARG A 5 -19.41 12.21 -30.25
C ARG A 5 -18.35 12.13 -31.39
N ARG A 6 -18.35 13.01 -32.37
CA ARG A 6 -17.47 12.89 -33.56
C ARG A 6 -16.18 13.70 -33.53
N SER A 7 -15.96 14.57 -32.55
CA SER A 7 -14.74 15.38 -32.45
C SER A 7 -13.62 14.74 -31.57
N PHE A 8 -13.93 13.69 -30.79
CA PHE A 8 -12.96 13.10 -29.86
C PHE A 8 -12.01 12.05 -30.52
N ILE A 9 -12.37 11.51 -31.69
CA ILE A 9 -11.61 10.42 -32.33
C ILE A 9 -10.45 10.95 -33.21
N LYS A 10 -10.39 12.25 -33.51
CA LYS A 10 -9.35 12.79 -34.41
C LYS A 10 -8.05 13.24 -33.74
N GLN A 11 -7.98 13.22 -32.38
CA GLN A 11 -6.75 13.60 -31.65
C GLN A 11 -5.94 12.42 -31.10
N ALA A 12 -6.40 11.19 -31.26
CA ALA A 12 -5.71 10.00 -30.76
C ALA A 12 -4.68 9.38 -31.73
N SER A 13 -4.44 9.96 -32.90
CA SER A 13 -3.57 9.39 -33.95
C SER A 13 -2.21 10.09 -34.11
N GLY A 14 -1.67 10.70 -33.07
CA GLY A 14 -0.43 11.48 -33.10
C GLY A 14 0.73 10.96 -32.23
N PHE A 15 0.68 9.75 -31.69
CA PHE A 15 1.79 9.15 -30.95
C PHE A 15 2.40 7.98 -31.71
N ALA A 16 3.13 8.28 -32.78
CA ALA A 16 4.03 7.34 -33.42
C ALA A 16 5.46 7.89 -33.35
N ALA A 17 6.31 7.11 -32.72
CA ALA A 17 7.75 7.04 -32.89
C ALA A 17 8.60 8.31 -32.61
N CYS A 18 9.19 8.37 -31.43
CA CYS A 18 10.54 8.88 -31.27
C CYS A 18 11.39 7.82 -30.56
N ALA A 19 11.86 6.84 -31.31
CA ALA A 19 13.01 6.04 -30.96
C ALA A 19 14.27 6.82 -31.39
N THR A 20 14.80 7.67 -30.50
CA THR A 20 16.14 8.25 -30.70
C THR A 20 17.09 7.57 -29.74
N GLY A 21 18.08 6.91 -30.30
CA GLY A 21 19.14 6.22 -29.60
C GLY A 21 19.90 7.14 -28.65
N PHE A 22 20.09 6.68 -27.45
CA PHE A 22 20.97 7.31 -26.46
C PHE A 22 22.40 6.79 -26.64
N ASN A 23 23.28 7.62 -27.15
CA ASN A 23 24.70 7.50 -26.86
C ASN A 23 24.97 8.28 -25.57
N VAL A 24 25.03 7.59 -24.45
CA VAL A 24 25.52 8.16 -23.19
C VAL A 24 26.96 7.75 -23.03
N THR A 25 27.87 8.64 -23.41
CA THR A 25 29.24 8.62 -22.89
C THR A 25 29.22 9.39 -21.56
N SER A 26 29.05 8.71 -20.46
CA SER A 26 29.31 9.26 -19.14
C SER A 26 30.34 8.39 -18.44
N ALA A 27 31.34 9.02 -17.87
CA ALA A 27 32.31 8.36 -17.03
C ALA A 27 31.61 7.74 -15.83
N ALA A 28 31.63 6.42 -15.78
CA ALA A 28 31.01 5.63 -14.71
C ALA A 28 31.85 5.79 -13.43
N ASN A 29 31.32 6.58 -12.48
CA ASN A 29 31.63 6.35 -11.07
C ASN A 29 30.43 5.57 -10.50
N GLY A 30 30.41 4.26 -10.73
CA GLY A 30 29.43 3.35 -10.18
C GLY A 30 29.56 3.28 -8.67
N SER A 31 28.54 3.69 -7.94
CA SER A 31 28.36 3.22 -6.57
C SER A 31 27.92 1.76 -6.66
N SER A 32 28.86 0.85 -6.35
CA SER A 32 28.61 -0.59 -6.25
C SER A 32 27.50 -0.87 -5.26
N ILE A 33 26.58 -1.75 -5.63
CA ILE A 33 25.66 -2.41 -4.69
C ILE A 33 26.58 -3.28 -3.81
N SER A 34 27.00 -2.77 -2.65
CA SER A 34 27.87 -3.49 -1.74
C SER A 34 27.15 -4.77 -1.29
N PRO A 35 27.75 -5.95 -1.41
CA PRO A 35 27.16 -7.18 -0.89
C PRO A 35 27.21 -7.12 0.63
N ALA A 36 26.14 -6.64 1.27
CA ALA A 36 25.95 -6.94 2.67
C ALA A 36 25.84 -8.47 2.77
N LYS A 37 26.77 -9.09 3.51
CA LYS A 37 26.66 -10.47 3.96
C LYS A 37 25.56 -10.55 5.01
N ASP A 38 24.30 -10.38 4.60
CA ASP A 38 23.16 -10.74 5.41
C ASP A 38 22.69 -12.13 5.00
N PRO A 39 22.40 -13.03 5.96
CA PRO A 39 21.85 -14.33 5.65
C PRO A 39 20.43 -14.12 5.09
N VAL A 40 20.31 -14.01 3.78
CA VAL A 40 19.01 -13.78 3.09
C VAL A 40 18.08 -14.97 3.28
N ASP A 41 18.50 -16.12 3.89
CA ASP A 41 17.82 -17.36 3.56
C ASP A 41 17.81 -18.53 4.54
N GLU A 42 17.86 -18.31 5.81
CA GLU A 42 17.31 -19.33 6.67
C GLU A 42 15.80 -19.10 6.79
N ILE A 43 14.99 -20.00 6.18
CA ILE A 43 13.57 -20.09 6.48
C ILE A 43 13.47 -20.22 7.99
N SER A 44 12.93 -19.20 8.66
CA SER A 44 12.73 -19.25 10.10
C SER A 44 12.02 -20.56 10.45
N ALA A 45 12.45 -21.22 11.51
CA ALA A 45 11.77 -22.42 12.03
C ALA A 45 10.32 -22.12 12.45
N ALA A 46 9.96 -20.85 12.59
CA ALA A 46 8.63 -20.42 12.97
C ALA A 46 7.59 -20.74 11.88
N TRP A 47 6.43 -21.22 12.33
CA TRP A 47 5.38 -21.69 11.42
C TRP A 47 4.93 -20.60 10.43
N TYR A 48 4.81 -19.34 10.85
CA TYR A 48 4.28 -18.22 10.06
C TYR A 48 5.15 -17.82 8.86
N ASP A 49 6.39 -18.29 8.83
CA ASP A 49 7.30 -17.98 7.71
C ASP A 49 7.28 -19.04 6.60
N ARG A 50 6.74 -20.22 6.87
CA ARG A 50 6.73 -21.34 5.92
C ARG A 50 5.63 -21.26 4.87
N PRO A 51 4.34 -21.02 5.23
CA PRO A 51 3.24 -21.08 4.25
C PRO A 51 3.39 -20.03 3.15
N MET A 52 3.23 -20.46 1.91
CA MET A 52 3.30 -19.62 0.72
C MET A 52 1.92 -19.40 0.08
N ARG A 53 0.94 -20.27 0.32
CA ARG A 53 -0.41 -20.26 -0.26
C ARG A 53 -1.44 -20.48 0.83
N TRP A 54 -2.39 -19.57 0.93
CA TRP A 54 -3.38 -19.53 1.99
C TRP A 54 -4.80 -19.71 1.44
N ALA A 55 -5.64 -20.40 2.19
CA ALA A 55 -7.05 -20.60 1.90
C ALA A 55 -7.91 -20.05 3.04
N GLN A 56 -9.01 -19.37 2.76
CA GLN A 56 -9.96 -18.96 3.78
C GLN A 56 -11.37 -19.44 3.44
N LEU A 57 -11.99 -20.09 4.43
CA LEU A 57 -13.43 -20.29 4.49
C LEU A 57 -14.01 -19.45 5.62
N ALA A 58 -14.77 -18.42 5.23
CA ALA A 58 -15.54 -17.63 6.17
C ALA A 58 -16.96 -18.21 6.24
N PHE A 59 -17.17 -19.13 7.20
CA PHE A 59 -18.47 -19.78 7.41
C PHE A 59 -19.58 -18.76 7.68
N VAL A 60 -20.74 -19.06 7.17
CA VAL A 60 -22.02 -18.44 7.56
C VAL A 60 -22.81 -19.38 8.45
N GLU A 61 -23.81 -18.88 9.14
CA GLU A 61 -24.47 -19.59 10.24
C GLU A 61 -25.08 -20.95 9.82
N ASP A 62 -25.54 -21.08 8.55
CA ASP A 62 -26.14 -22.31 8.04
C ASP A 62 -25.18 -23.25 7.30
N ASP A 63 -23.87 -22.99 7.32
CA ASP A 63 -22.87 -23.88 6.71
C ASP A 63 -22.73 -25.23 7.44
N PRO A 64 -22.82 -25.33 8.80
CA PRO A 64 -22.77 -26.62 9.47
C PRO A 64 -23.82 -27.60 8.91
N GLY A 65 -23.36 -28.79 8.50
CA GLY A 65 -24.19 -29.81 7.86
C GLY A 65 -24.60 -29.54 6.40
N ASN A 66 -24.27 -28.38 5.84
CA ASN A 66 -24.63 -27.98 4.47
C ASN A 66 -23.44 -27.79 3.54
N TYR A 67 -22.20 -27.93 4.02
CA TYR A 67 -21.00 -27.86 3.18
C TYR A 67 -20.37 -29.24 2.98
N ASP A 68 -19.60 -29.39 1.92
CA ASP A 68 -18.90 -30.63 1.59
C ASP A 68 -17.44 -30.57 2.06
N LEU A 69 -17.16 -31.17 3.22
CA LEU A 69 -15.83 -31.24 3.81
C LEU A 69 -14.82 -31.94 2.87
N SER A 70 -15.25 -33.04 2.22
CA SER A 70 -14.38 -33.82 1.35
C SER A 70 -13.95 -33.02 0.12
N PHE A 71 -14.90 -32.29 -0.49
CA PHE A 71 -14.61 -31.38 -1.59
C PHE A 71 -13.57 -30.32 -1.20
N TRP A 72 -13.70 -29.70 -0.02
CA TRP A 72 -12.75 -28.65 0.39
C TRP A 72 -11.36 -29.20 0.68
N LEU A 73 -11.25 -30.34 1.33
CA LEU A 73 -9.95 -30.97 1.59
C LEU A 73 -9.27 -31.42 0.31
N ASP A 74 -10.00 -32.00 -0.64
CA ASP A 74 -9.49 -32.35 -1.96
C ASP A 74 -9.07 -31.10 -2.77
N TYR A 75 -9.84 -30.03 -2.67
CA TYR A 75 -9.49 -28.75 -3.31
C TYR A 75 -8.23 -28.15 -2.72
N PHE A 76 -8.10 -28.07 -1.39
CA PHE A 76 -6.89 -27.58 -0.71
C PHE A 76 -5.64 -28.37 -1.11
N LYS A 77 -5.76 -29.69 -1.18
CA LYS A 77 -4.68 -30.56 -1.64
C LYS A 77 -4.29 -30.25 -3.10
N ARG A 78 -5.27 -30.11 -3.99
CA ARG A 78 -5.09 -29.88 -5.43
C ARG A 78 -4.43 -28.54 -5.73
N ILE A 79 -4.75 -27.50 -4.95
CA ILE A 79 -4.14 -26.17 -5.08
C ILE A 79 -2.86 -26.00 -4.28
N HIS A 80 -2.33 -27.05 -3.64
CA HIS A 80 -1.16 -26.96 -2.77
C HIS A 80 -1.26 -25.88 -1.68
N ALA A 81 -2.42 -25.73 -1.03
CA ALA A 81 -2.57 -24.81 0.08
C ALA A 81 -1.69 -25.24 1.27
N ASP A 82 -0.91 -24.29 1.81
CA ASP A 82 -0.01 -24.55 2.93
C ASP A 82 -0.63 -24.17 4.28
N ALA A 83 -1.64 -23.31 4.26
CA ALA A 83 -2.33 -22.84 5.45
C ALA A 83 -3.80 -22.51 5.19
N ALA A 84 -4.62 -22.59 6.22
CA ALA A 84 -6.04 -22.25 6.20
C ALA A 84 -6.41 -21.27 7.31
N CYS A 85 -7.24 -20.27 6.97
CA CYS A 85 -7.89 -19.35 7.90
C CYS A 85 -9.40 -19.69 7.91
N LEU A 86 -9.89 -20.25 9.03
CA LEU A 86 -11.21 -20.89 9.12
C LEU A 86 -12.05 -20.22 10.19
N SER A 87 -13.31 -19.88 9.91
CA SER A 87 -14.21 -19.31 10.91
C SER A 87 -14.45 -20.29 12.04
N ALA A 88 -14.15 -19.87 13.26
CA ALA A 88 -14.33 -20.62 14.48
C ALA A 88 -15.45 -20.06 15.36
N GLY A 89 -15.39 -18.76 15.67
CA GLY A 89 -16.30 -18.18 16.65
C GLY A 89 -16.37 -16.65 16.64
N GLY A 90 -16.89 -16.10 17.71
CA GLY A 90 -17.15 -14.68 17.88
C GLY A 90 -18.65 -14.38 17.84
N VAL A 91 -19.15 -13.79 16.75
CA VAL A 91 -20.62 -13.57 16.62
C VAL A 91 -21.38 -14.89 16.59
N VAL A 92 -20.86 -15.91 15.91
CA VAL A 92 -21.44 -17.27 15.84
C VAL A 92 -20.33 -18.29 16.01
N ALA A 93 -20.51 -19.26 16.91
CA ALA A 93 -19.62 -20.40 17.10
C ALA A 93 -19.96 -21.55 16.14
N PHE A 94 -18.95 -22.09 15.48
CA PHE A 94 -19.02 -23.25 14.58
C PHE A 94 -18.43 -24.51 15.22
N TYR A 95 -18.36 -24.55 16.55
CA TYR A 95 -17.87 -25.64 17.37
C TYR A 95 -18.69 -25.71 18.68
N PRO A 96 -18.66 -26.84 19.40
CA PRO A 96 -19.45 -27.03 20.61
C PRO A 96 -18.88 -26.25 21.82
N THR A 97 -18.91 -24.91 21.73
CA THR A 97 -18.43 -24.00 22.79
C THR A 97 -19.18 -24.22 24.11
N VAL A 98 -18.47 -24.06 25.23
CA VAL A 98 -19.04 -24.02 26.58
C VAL A 98 -18.90 -22.64 27.25
N VAL A 99 -18.32 -21.66 26.54
CA VAL A 99 -18.27 -20.27 27.01
C VAL A 99 -19.70 -19.73 27.08
N PRO A 100 -20.17 -19.26 28.25
CA PRO A 100 -21.51 -18.67 28.38
C PRO A 100 -21.73 -17.51 27.41
N LEU A 101 -22.90 -17.36 26.84
CA LEU A 101 -23.28 -16.32 25.89
C LEU A 101 -22.55 -16.39 24.54
N HIS A 102 -21.71 -17.37 24.29
CA HIS A 102 -21.11 -17.58 22.97
C HIS A 102 -22.13 -18.34 22.10
N TYR A 103 -22.85 -17.60 21.26
CA TYR A 103 -23.95 -18.13 20.46
C TYR A 103 -23.46 -19.23 19.50
N ARG A 104 -24.00 -20.45 19.65
CA ARG A 104 -23.75 -21.54 18.70
C ARG A 104 -24.65 -21.42 17.48
N SER A 105 -24.11 -21.70 16.30
CA SER A 105 -24.98 -21.88 15.13
C SER A 105 -26.11 -22.87 15.43
N ARG A 106 -27.33 -22.49 15.11
CA ARG A 106 -28.49 -23.37 15.28
C ARG A 106 -28.46 -24.61 14.37
N TRP A 107 -27.65 -24.58 13.31
CA TRP A 107 -27.44 -25.70 12.41
C TRP A 107 -26.30 -26.64 12.85
N LEU A 108 -25.58 -26.31 13.89
CA LEU A 108 -24.45 -27.11 14.37
C LEU A 108 -24.91 -28.44 14.94
N GLY A 109 -26.06 -28.49 15.64
CA GLY A 109 -26.51 -29.71 16.30
C GLY A 109 -25.47 -30.29 17.24
N THR A 110 -25.11 -31.56 17.03
CA THR A 110 -24.05 -32.27 17.76
C THR A 110 -22.69 -32.28 17.04
N MET A 111 -22.59 -31.63 15.90
CA MET A 111 -21.37 -31.57 15.07
C MET A 111 -20.31 -30.67 15.67
N ASP A 112 -19.08 -30.91 15.27
CA ASP A 112 -17.94 -30.02 15.49
C ASP A 112 -17.35 -29.63 14.13
N THR A 113 -18.08 -28.76 13.41
CA THR A 113 -17.73 -28.35 12.04
C THR A 113 -16.33 -27.76 11.94
N PHE A 114 -15.96 -26.92 12.91
CA PHE A 114 -14.61 -26.33 12.94
C PHE A 114 -13.56 -27.40 13.26
N GLY A 115 -13.79 -28.27 14.23
CA GLY A 115 -12.83 -29.33 14.58
C GLY A 115 -12.62 -30.32 13.45
N GLU A 116 -13.66 -30.70 12.72
CA GLU A 116 -13.58 -31.64 11.59
C GLU A 116 -12.68 -31.09 10.46
N ILE A 117 -12.88 -29.82 10.05
CA ILE A 117 -12.07 -29.23 9.01
C ILE A 117 -10.63 -28.94 9.48
N VAL A 118 -10.43 -28.57 10.76
CA VAL A 118 -9.07 -28.44 11.36
C VAL A 118 -8.35 -29.78 11.29
N ALA A 119 -8.99 -30.87 11.69
CA ALA A 119 -8.39 -32.22 11.65
C ALA A 119 -8.05 -32.61 10.20
N GLY A 120 -8.90 -32.30 9.24
CA GLY A 120 -8.66 -32.52 7.82
C GLY A 120 -7.45 -31.75 7.29
N CYS A 121 -7.38 -30.44 7.56
CA CYS A 121 -6.24 -29.61 7.19
C CYS A 121 -4.91 -30.09 7.81
N ARG A 122 -4.94 -30.51 9.08
CA ARG A 122 -3.77 -31.09 9.75
C ARG A 122 -3.25 -32.35 9.06
N LYS A 123 -4.15 -33.23 8.60
CA LYS A 123 -3.80 -34.44 7.82
C LYS A 123 -3.12 -34.09 6.49
N LEU A 124 -3.43 -32.91 5.93
CA LEU A 124 -2.77 -32.40 4.73
C LEU A 124 -1.45 -31.66 5.02
N GLY A 125 -1.05 -31.56 6.29
CA GLY A 125 0.17 -30.84 6.70
C GLY A 125 0.02 -29.31 6.73
N MET A 126 -1.20 -28.80 6.66
CA MET A 126 -1.47 -27.36 6.64
C MET A 126 -1.40 -26.75 8.04
N ASN A 127 -0.92 -25.51 8.13
CA ASN A 127 -1.13 -24.65 9.29
C ASN A 127 -2.58 -24.16 9.34
N VAL A 128 -3.13 -23.99 10.55
CA VAL A 128 -4.52 -23.57 10.72
C VAL A 128 -4.63 -22.38 11.65
N ILE A 129 -5.28 -21.33 11.17
CA ILE A 129 -5.63 -20.13 11.93
C ILE A 129 -7.13 -20.11 12.16
N ALA A 130 -7.53 -19.94 13.42
CA ALA A 130 -8.94 -19.73 13.76
C ALA A 130 -9.32 -18.27 13.52
N ARG A 131 -10.29 -18.05 12.62
CA ARG A 131 -10.87 -16.73 12.40
C ARG A 131 -12.01 -16.51 13.40
N THR A 132 -11.93 -15.40 14.12
CA THR A 132 -13.00 -14.93 14.99
C THR A 132 -13.51 -13.57 14.53
N ASP A 133 -14.67 -13.15 15.05
CA ASP A 133 -15.25 -11.84 14.75
C ASP A 133 -15.88 -11.27 16.05
N SER A 134 -15.48 -10.09 16.47
CA SER A 134 -15.83 -9.54 17.78
C SER A 134 -16.66 -8.26 17.73
N HIS A 135 -17.11 -7.84 16.54
CA HIS A 135 -17.73 -6.51 16.38
C HIS A 135 -19.23 -6.46 16.68
N ALA A 136 -19.89 -7.60 16.84
CA ALA A 136 -21.32 -7.69 17.07
C ALA A 136 -21.70 -8.89 17.96
N CYS A 137 -22.88 -8.86 18.54
CA CYS A 137 -23.42 -9.92 19.38
C CYS A 137 -24.95 -10.03 19.24
N HIS A 138 -25.49 -11.13 19.73
CA HIS A 138 -26.92 -11.40 19.77
C HIS A 138 -27.62 -10.71 20.93
N GLN A 139 -28.97 -10.81 20.98
CA GLN A 139 -29.81 -10.15 21.97
C GLN A 139 -29.55 -10.64 23.41
N ASP A 140 -29.27 -11.93 23.60
CA ASP A 140 -28.97 -12.53 24.89
C ASP A 140 -27.72 -11.91 25.58
N VAL A 141 -26.70 -11.56 24.79
CA VAL A 141 -25.53 -10.83 25.28
C VAL A 141 -25.93 -9.41 25.72
N TYR A 142 -26.75 -8.72 24.94
CA TYR A 142 -27.26 -7.41 25.32
C TYR A 142 -28.07 -7.45 26.61
N ASP A 143 -28.94 -8.46 26.77
CA ASP A 143 -29.79 -8.60 27.94
C ASP A 143 -28.99 -8.89 29.21
N ALA A 144 -27.90 -9.68 29.07
CA ALA A 144 -27.03 -10.02 30.19
C ALA A 144 -26.01 -8.90 30.50
N HIS A 145 -25.46 -8.26 29.47
CA HIS A 145 -24.39 -7.29 29.57
C HIS A 145 -24.64 -6.06 28.69
N PRO A 146 -25.62 -5.22 29.01
CA PRO A 146 -25.89 -4.00 28.27
C PRO A 146 -24.71 -2.99 28.26
N ASP A 147 -23.79 -3.10 29.20
CA ASP A 147 -22.55 -2.30 29.29
C ASP A 147 -21.48 -2.68 28.24
N TRP A 148 -21.59 -3.87 27.64
CA TRP A 148 -20.68 -4.31 26.57
C TRP A 148 -20.99 -3.68 25.21
N ILE A 149 -22.15 -3.07 25.06
CA ILE A 149 -22.63 -2.54 23.79
C ILE A 149 -22.07 -1.15 23.50
N ALA A 150 -21.66 -0.94 22.27
CA ALA A 150 -21.18 0.36 21.80
C ALA A 150 -22.30 1.41 21.86
N VAL A 151 -21.93 2.62 22.24
CA VAL A 151 -22.83 3.76 22.40
C VAL A 151 -22.40 4.88 21.45
N ASN A 152 -23.36 5.50 20.78
CA ASN A 152 -23.10 6.65 19.92
C ASN A 152 -22.95 7.94 20.75
N GLU A 153 -22.65 9.04 20.09
CA GLU A 153 -22.45 10.36 20.69
C GLU A 153 -23.71 10.92 21.42
N ASN A 154 -24.90 10.44 21.04
CA ASN A 154 -26.17 10.84 21.64
C ASN A 154 -26.57 9.95 22.83
N GLY A 155 -25.72 9.02 23.24
CA GLY A 155 -25.99 8.11 24.35
C GLY A 155 -26.80 6.87 23.97
N ASN A 156 -27.14 6.68 22.70
CA ASN A 156 -27.93 5.54 22.23
C ASN A 156 -27.04 4.34 21.96
N LYS A 157 -27.47 3.16 22.36
CA LYS A 157 -26.83 1.88 22.03
C LYS A 157 -26.93 1.60 20.53
N ARG A 158 -25.87 1.05 19.96
CA ARG A 158 -25.71 0.91 18.51
C ARG A 158 -26.15 -0.47 18.03
N ARG A 159 -27.03 -0.48 17.04
CA ARG A 159 -27.39 -1.67 16.25
C ARG A 159 -26.47 -1.80 15.04
N HIS A 160 -26.32 -3.02 14.55
CA HIS A 160 -25.59 -3.25 13.31
C HIS A 160 -26.37 -2.66 12.11
N ALA A 161 -25.68 -1.91 11.25
CA ALA A 161 -26.36 -1.16 10.17
C ALA A 161 -26.99 -2.04 9.10
N SER A 162 -26.40 -3.22 8.82
CA SER A 162 -26.90 -4.14 7.79
C SER A 162 -27.89 -5.19 8.34
N ASP A 163 -27.90 -5.39 9.65
CA ASP A 163 -28.79 -6.34 10.30
C ASP A 163 -29.10 -5.84 11.72
N PRO A 164 -30.26 -5.20 11.93
CA PRO A 164 -30.64 -4.60 13.21
C PRO A 164 -30.94 -5.60 14.32
N GLU A 165 -30.99 -6.89 14.04
CA GLU A 165 -31.10 -7.93 15.07
C GLU A 165 -29.83 -8.05 15.93
N TYR A 166 -28.69 -7.58 15.40
CA TYR A 166 -27.41 -7.59 16.12
C TYR A 166 -27.10 -6.26 16.79
N TRP A 167 -26.45 -6.35 17.94
CA TRP A 167 -25.88 -5.22 18.65
C TRP A 167 -24.39 -5.08 18.36
N LEU A 168 -23.92 -3.85 18.16
CA LEU A 168 -22.48 -3.58 18.03
C LEU A 168 -21.82 -3.56 19.41
N THR A 169 -20.72 -4.29 19.55
CA THR A 169 -19.95 -4.39 20.79
C THR A 169 -18.96 -3.24 20.94
N CYS A 170 -18.64 -2.87 22.17
CA CYS A 170 -17.59 -1.93 22.47
C CYS A 170 -16.22 -2.62 22.32
N ALA A 171 -15.41 -2.20 21.33
CA ALA A 171 -14.10 -2.79 21.06
C ALA A 171 -13.09 -2.57 22.21
N LEU A 172 -13.26 -1.51 22.98
CA LEU A 172 -12.31 -1.06 24.03
C LEU A 172 -12.79 -1.46 25.45
N GLY A 173 -13.79 -2.32 25.53
CA GLY A 173 -14.44 -2.72 26.78
C GLY A 173 -14.38 -4.21 27.08
N PRO A 174 -15.08 -4.67 28.13
CA PRO A 174 -15.03 -6.04 28.63
C PRO A 174 -15.41 -7.12 27.63
N TYR A 175 -16.24 -6.79 26.62
CA TYR A 175 -16.56 -7.76 25.57
C TYR A 175 -15.29 -8.34 24.91
N ASN A 176 -14.35 -7.47 24.53
CA ASN A 176 -13.09 -7.93 23.96
C ASN A 176 -12.09 -8.42 25.02
N PHE A 177 -11.95 -7.66 26.13
CA PHE A 177 -10.91 -7.96 27.13
C PHE A 177 -11.21 -9.23 27.92
N ASP A 178 -12.48 -9.55 28.21
CA ASP A 178 -12.86 -10.68 29.05
C ASP A 178 -13.50 -11.81 28.24
N PHE A 179 -14.62 -11.51 27.55
CA PHE A 179 -15.43 -12.53 26.86
C PHE A 179 -14.65 -13.11 25.65
N MET A 180 -14.18 -12.29 24.72
CA MET A 180 -13.43 -12.77 23.56
C MET A 180 -12.10 -13.42 23.93
N THR A 181 -11.48 -12.97 25.01
CA THR A 181 -10.30 -13.64 25.56
C THR A 181 -10.63 -15.07 25.98
N SER A 182 -11.76 -15.29 26.65
CA SER A 182 -12.23 -16.62 27.04
C SER A 182 -12.54 -17.50 25.82
N VAL A 183 -13.17 -16.93 24.78
CA VAL A 183 -13.43 -17.62 23.50
C VAL A 183 -12.11 -18.05 22.83
N HIS A 184 -11.13 -17.16 22.74
CA HIS A 184 -9.83 -17.46 22.16
C HIS A 184 -9.11 -18.57 22.92
N GLN A 185 -9.12 -18.53 24.25
CA GLN A 185 -8.50 -19.57 25.07
C GLN A 185 -9.23 -20.93 24.92
N GLU A 186 -10.56 -20.94 24.79
CA GLU A 186 -11.32 -22.18 24.56
C GLU A 186 -10.92 -22.80 23.21
N ILE A 187 -10.93 -22.03 22.13
CA ILE A 187 -10.49 -22.49 20.79
C ILE A 187 -9.08 -23.06 20.85
N MET A 188 -8.16 -22.37 21.54
CA MET A 188 -6.78 -22.84 21.68
C MET A 188 -6.68 -24.15 22.46
N ARG A 189 -7.45 -24.32 23.54
CA ARG A 189 -7.44 -25.57 24.35
C ARG A 189 -7.99 -26.75 23.56
N MET A 190 -9.08 -26.54 22.82
CA MET A 190 -9.77 -27.61 22.08
C MET A 190 -8.99 -28.04 20.83
N TYR A 191 -8.43 -27.09 20.05
CA TYR A 191 -7.94 -27.38 18.70
C TYR A 191 -6.44 -27.13 18.51
N ARG A 192 -5.78 -26.47 19.45
CA ARG A 192 -4.34 -26.11 19.37
C ARG A 192 -3.93 -25.57 18.01
N VAL A 193 -4.75 -24.64 17.46
CA VAL A 193 -4.46 -23.97 16.18
C VAL A 193 -3.14 -23.18 16.25
N ASP A 194 -2.58 -22.85 15.08
CA ASP A 194 -1.30 -22.12 14.99
C ASP A 194 -1.43 -20.64 15.30
N GLY A 195 -2.66 -20.12 15.23
CA GLY A 195 -2.94 -18.73 15.60
C GLY A 195 -4.41 -18.39 15.58
N ILE A 196 -4.70 -17.18 16.01
CA ILE A 196 -6.05 -16.58 15.95
C ILE A 196 -5.99 -15.30 15.14
N PHE A 197 -6.92 -15.16 14.21
CA PHE A 197 -7.16 -13.95 13.43
C PHE A 197 -8.53 -13.39 13.80
N THR A 198 -8.58 -12.15 14.31
CA THR A 198 -9.85 -11.52 14.66
C THR A 198 -10.20 -10.42 13.69
N ASN A 199 -11.33 -10.61 13.00
CA ASN A 199 -11.90 -9.62 12.10
C ASN A 199 -12.59 -8.50 12.90
N ARG A 200 -12.50 -7.25 12.42
CA ARG A 200 -13.18 -6.06 12.97
C ARG A 200 -12.99 -5.84 14.49
N TRP A 201 -11.91 -6.32 15.04
CA TRP A 201 -11.60 -6.28 16.48
C TRP A 201 -11.43 -4.87 17.04
N ALA A 202 -11.05 -3.90 16.20
CA ALA A 202 -10.89 -2.50 16.57
C ALA A 202 -12.22 -1.70 16.63
N GLY A 203 -13.35 -2.36 16.32
CA GLY A 203 -14.68 -1.74 16.33
C GLY A 203 -14.94 -0.80 15.15
N SER A 204 -16.00 -0.01 15.26
CA SER A 204 -16.45 0.92 14.22
C SER A 204 -16.64 2.33 14.79
N GLY A 205 -15.62 3.14 14.71
CA GLY A 205 -15.66 4.53 15.19
C GLY A 205 -15.64 4.67 16.72
N MET A 206 -15.79 5.89 17.21
CA MET A 206 -15.74 6.20 18.65
C MET A 206 -16.95 5.60 19.39
N CYS A 207 -16.70 5.08 20.59
CA CYS A 207 -17.72 4.58 21.49
C CYS A 207 -17.81 5.50 22.72
N TYR A 208 -19.03 5.93 23.05
CA TYR A 208 -19.33 6.80 24.18
C TYR A 208 -19.95 6.06 25.37
N CYS A 209 -19.73 4.75 25.50
CA CYS A 209 -20.18 4.01 26.67
C CYS A 209 -19.46 4.46 27.94
N GLN A 210 -20.01 4.16 29.12
CA GLN A 210 -19.43 4.57 30.42
C GLN A 210 -17.98 4.11 30.58
N HIS A 211 -17.64 2.94 30.06
CA HIS A 211 -16.29 2.39 30.07
C HIS A 211 -15.31 3.27 29.31
N CYS A 212 -15.66 3.61 28.04
CA CYS A 212 -14.82 4.48 27.23
C CYS A 212 -14.68 5.88 27.80
N GLN A 213 -15.79 6.47 28.30
CA GLN A 213 -15.77 7.79 28.93
C GLN A 213 -14.86 7.80 30.15
N LYS A 214 -15.00 6.81 31.05
CA LYS A 214 -14.18 6.70 32.25
C LYS A 214 -12.71 6.51 31.91
N ASN A 215 -12.38 5.51 31.09
CA ASN A 215 -11.00 5.13 30.78
C ASN A 215 -10.27 6.22 29.99
N PHE A 216 -10.97 6.93 29.10
CA PHE A 216 -10.38 8.06 28.40
C PHE A 216 -10.11 9.25 29.35
N ARG A 217 -11.04 9.55 30.26
CA ARG A 217 -10.84 10.60 31.27
C ARG A 217 -9.70 10.26 32.21
N ASP A 218 -9.58 9.00 32.65
CA ASP A 218 -8.47 8.53 33.50
C ASP A 218 -7.12 8.67 32.78
N PHE A 219 -7.10 8.47 31.44
CA PHE A 219 -5.90 8.60 30.63
C PHE A 219 -5.50 10.06 30.35
N SER A 220 -6.46 10.89 29.96
CA SER A 220 -6.20 12.22 29.38
C SER A 220 -6.58 13.40 30.27
N GLY A 221 -7.40 13.17 31.29
CA GLY A 221 -8.06 14.22 32.05
C GLY A 221 -9.18 14.96 31.30
N LEU A 222 -9.50 14.54 30.08
CA LEU A 222 -10.47 15.19 29.18
C LEU A 222 -11.70 14.32 28.95
N ASP A 223 -12.78 14.93 28.46
CA ASP A 223 -13.93 14.21 27.95
C ASP A 223 -13.69 13.74 26.51
N LEU A 224 -14.37 12.66 26.11
CA LEU A 224 -14.31 12.13 24.73
C LEU A 224 -14.65 13.23 23.72
N PRO A 225 -13.87 13.33 22.63
CA PRO A 225 -14.08 14.38 21.63
C PRO A 225 -15.42 14.26 20.94
N ARG A 226 -16.01 15.41 20.58
CA ARG A 226 -17.24 15.53 19.80
C ARG A 226 -16.96 16.00 18.36
N THR A 227 -15.70 16.12 18.00
CA THR A 227 -15.23 16.60 16.71
C THR A 227 -14.15 15.68 16.15
N LEU A 228 -14.02 15.66 14.84
CA LEU A 228 -12.89 15.01 14.14
C LEU A 228 -11.76 16.01 13.85
N ASN A 229 -11.89 17.27 14.27
CA ASN A 229 -10.86 18.28 14.07
C ASN A 229 -9.55 17.85 14.76
N PRO A 230 -8.45 17.65 14.02
CA PRO A 230 -7.18 17.20 14.60
C PRO A 230 -6.51 18.27 15.48
N GLN A 231 -6.97 19.51 15.45
CA GLN A 231 -6.47 20.58 16.32
C GLN A 231 -7.15 20.60 17.70
N ASP A 232 -8.23 19.86 17.89
CA ASP A 232 -8.86 19.68 19.19
C ASP A 232 -8.00 18.80 20.09
N ALA A 233 -7.74 19.27 21.33
CA ALA A 233 -6.88 18.57 22.29
C ALA A 233 -7.44 17.19 22.68
N SER A 234 -8.76 17.08 22.87
CA SER A 234 -9.40 15.80 23.22
C SER A 234 -9.32 14.83 22.04
N ARG A 235 -9.42 15.31 20.80
CA ARG A 235 -9.26 14.48 19.59
C ARG A 235 -7.85 13.92 19.49
N ARG A 236 -6.83 14.71 19.72
CA ARG A 236 -5.43 14.24 19.73
C ARG A 236 -5.21 13.17 20.79
N GLN A 237 -5.66 13.42 22.02
CA GLN A 237 -5.54 12.45 23.12
C GLN A 237 -6.34 11.17 22.82
N TYR A 238 -7.49 11.27 22.15
CA TYR A 238 -8.28 10.12 21.76
C TYR A 238 -7.53 9.21 20.76
N ILE A 239 -6.85 9.78 19.76
CA ILE A 239 -6.06 9.01 18.81
C ILE A 239 -5.00 8.17 19.53
N LEU A 240 -4.24 8.80 20.44
CA LEU A 240 -3.20 8.12 21.23
C LEU A 240 -3.77 7.06 22.16
N TRP A 241 -4.84 7.39 22.88
CA TRP A 241 -5.51 6.47 23.80
C TRP A 241 -6.10 5.26 23.09
N ASN A 242 -6.79 5.48 21.99
CA ASN A 242 -7.41 4.41 21.20
C ASN A 242 -6.36 3.41 20.71
N GLN A 243 -5.25 3.91 20.14
CA GLN A 243 -4.14 3.06 19.71
C GLN A 243 -3.53 2.29 20.90
N LYS A 244 -3.28 2.96 22.01
CA LYS A 244 -2.74 2.31 23.21
C LYS A 244 -3.63 1.15 23.66
N VAL A 245 -4.94 1.36 23.81
CA VAL A 245 -5.88 0.33 24.31
C VAL A 245 -5.97 -0.84 23.34
N LEU A 246 -5.98 -0.58 22.02
CA LEU A 246 -6.00 -1.65 21.02
C LEU A 246 -4.67 -2.45 21.02
N PHE A 247 -3.52 -1.80 21.17
CA PHE A 247 -2.26 -2.53 21.30
C PHE A 247 -2.15 -3.32 22.60
N ASP A 248 -2.72 -2.81 23.71
CA ASP A 248 -2.81 -3.57 24.97
C ASP A 248 -3.70 -4.81 24.81
N LEU A 249 -4.83 -4.70 24.09
CA LEU A 249 -5.68 -5.83 23.76
C LEU A 249 -4.96 -6.86 22.87
N TRP A 250 -4.20 -6.40 21.88
CA TRP A 250 -3.38 -7.30 21.05
C TRP A 250 -2.36 -8.09 21.90
N ARG A 251 -1.64 -7.39 22.80
CA ARG A 251 -0.68 -8.03 23.71
C ARG A 251 -1.37 -9.06 24.61
N LEU A 252 -2.52 -8.69 25.20
CA LEU A 252 -3.33 -9.58 26.03
C LEU A 252 -3.71 -10.86 25.27
N TRP A 253 -4.28 -10.74 24.08
CA TRP A 253 -4.70 -11.89 23.31
C TRP A 253 -3.52 -12.75 22.88
N ASN A 254 -2.43 -12.13 22.43
CA ASN A 254 -1.21 -12.88 22.08
C ASN A 254 -0.61 -13.63 23.30
N GLU A 255 -0.59 -13.02 24.48
CA GLU A 255 -0.16 -13.65 25.74
C GLU A 255 -1.06 -14.84 26.07
N LYS A 256 -2.37 -14.62 26.12
CA LYS A 256 -3.35 -15.64 26.56
C LYS A 256 -3.43 -16.86 25.64
N ILE A 257 -3.25 -16.71 24.33
CA ILE A 257 -3.16 -17.87 23.41
C ILE A 257 -1.82 -18.60 23.58
N ARG A 258 -0.72 -17.87 23.83
CA ARG A 258 0.62 -18.46 24.00
C ARG A 258 0.81 -19.18 25.34
N GLU A 259 0.03 -18.84 26.36
CA GLU A 259 -0.03 -19.65 27.61
C GLU A 259 -0.46 -21.10 27.32
N ILE A 260 -1.24 -21.33 26.25
CA ILE A 260 -1.77 -22.65 25.87
C ILE A 260 -0.92 -23.31 24.77
N ASN A 261 -0.51 -22.54 23.77
CA ASN A 261 0.38 -22.97 22.71
C ASN A 261 1.48 -21.91 22.49
N PRO A 262 2.69 -22.10 23.04
CA PRO A 262 3.78 -21.10 22.96
C PRO A 262 4.19 -20.72 21.53
N GLN A 263 3.90 -21.57 20.54
CA GLN A 263 4.20 -21.31 19.12
C GLN A 263 3.08 -20.53 18.42
N ALA A 264 1.92 -20.39 19.03
CA ALA A 264 0.80 -19.68 18.43
C ALA A 264 1.05 -18.17 18.35
N SER A 265 0.37 -17.52 17.41
CA SER A 265 0.42 -16.07 17.24
C SER A 265 -0.98 -15.50 17.08
N TYR A 266 -1.22 -14.34 17.73
CA TYR A 266 -2.38 -13.53 17.43
C TYR A 266 -2.08 -12.64 16.22
N ILE A 267 -2.96 -12.65 15.23
CA ILE A 267 -2.86 -11.88 13.99
C ILE A 267 -4.07 -10.94 13.93
N ALA A 268 -3.83 -9.66 14.01
CA ALA A 268 -4.91 -8.68 13.91
C ALA A 268 -5.30 -8.42 12.45
N ASN A 269 -6.60 -8.21 12.20
CA ASN A 269 -7.03 -7.57 10.98
C ASN A 269 -6.77 -6.07 11.11
N ALA A 270 -5.67 -5.60 10.54
CA ALA A 270 -5.24 -4.21 10.55
C ALA A 270 -5.18 -3.67 9.12
N GLY A 271 -5.66 -2.45 8.93
CA GLY A 271 -5.50 -1.74 7.65
C GLY A 271 -4.06 -1.32 7.43
N GLY A 272 -3.68 -1.03 6.18
CA GLY A 272 -2.38 -0.49 5.79
C GLY A 272 -2.47 0.94 5.27
N GLY A 273 -1.30 1.59 5.10
CA GLY A 273 -1.16 2.90 4.51
C GLY A 273 -1.49 4.08 5.42
N ALA A 274 -1.45 5.28 4.85
CA ALA A 274 -1.56 6.53 5.58
C ALA A 274 -2.89 6.69 6.35
N LEU A 275 -3.97 6.12 5.84
CA LEU A 275 -5.31 6.25 6.44
C LEU A 275 -5.63 5.15 7.47
N SER A 276 -4.68 4.28 7.80
CA SER A 276 -4.86 3.28 8.86
C SER A 276 -4.99 3.95 10.23
N ALA A 277 -5.96 3.49 11.02
CA ALA A 277 -6.19 4.00 12.37
C ALA A 277 -5.15 3.51 13.40
N LEU A 278 -4.46 2.40 13.10
CA LEU A 278 -3.41 1.84 13.95
C LEU A 278 -2.03 2.18 13.39
N ASP A 279 -1.11 2.54 14.26
CA ASP A 279 0.27 2.83 13.90
C ASP A 279 0.96 1.60 13.28
N MET A 280 1.27 1.69 12.00
CA MET A 280 1.88 0.61 11.23
C MET A 280 3.30 0.29 11.70
N LYS A 281 4.04 1.25 12.24
CA LYS A 281 5.37 1.00 12.82
C LYS A 281 5.26 0.05 14.01
N THR A 282 4.39 0.36 14.97
CA THR A 282 4.12 -0.52 16.13
C THR A 282 3.61 -1.89 15.70
N ILE A 283 2.75 -1.95 14.68
CA ILE A 283 2.31 -3.23 14.09
C ILE A 283 3.51 -4.02 13.55
N GLY A 284 4.39 -3.36 12.80
CA GLY A 284 5.59 -3.99 12.25
C GLY A 284 6.54 -4.53 13.32
N GLU A 285 6.63 -3.87 14.48
CA GLU A 285 7.40 -4.35 15.62
C GLU A 285 6.75 -5.58 16.29
N MET A 286 5.43 -5.56 16.47
CA MET A 286 4.68 -6.59 17.22
C MET A 286 4.36 -7.82 16.40
N ALA A 287 4.00 -7.66 15.14
CA ALA A 287 3.48 -8.75 14.31
C ALA A 287 4.62 -9.62 13.75
N PRO A 288 4.57 -10.94 13.90
CA PRO A 288 5.51 -11.86 13.24
C PRO A 288 5.16 -12.06 11.75
N THR A 289 3.91 -11.96 11.40
CA THR A 289 3.33 -11.96 10.05
C THR A 289 2.08 -11.09 10.07
N LEU A 290 1.64 -10.62 8.92
CA LEU A 290 0.44 -9.78 8.83
C LEU A 290 -0.40 -10.17 7.64
N PHE A 291 -1.72 -9.98 7.79
CA PHE A 291 -2.72 -10.27 6.77
C PHE A 291 -3.20 -8.96 6.14
N ALA A 292 -2.81 -8.74 4.88
CA ALA A 292 -3.19 -7.56 4.11
C ALA A 292 -4.60 -7.77 3.54
N ASP A 293 -5.61 -7.22 4.22
CA ASP A 293 -7.03 -7.42 3.90
C ASP A 293 -7.56 -6.37 2.92
N ARG A 294 -7.15 -6.49 1.66
CA ARG A 294 -7.78 -5.79 0.53
C ARG A 294 -8.18 -6.83 -0.52
N GLN A 295 -9.46 -7.13 -0.61
CA GLN A 295 -9.97 -8.37 -1.21
C GLN A 295 -10.14 -8.32 -2.73
N GLY A 296 -10.21 -7.16 -3.33
CA GLY A 296 -10.38 -7.02 -4.78
C GLY A 296 -10.48 -5.55 -5.19
N ARG A 297 -10.39 -5.34 -6.49
CA ARG A 297 -10.60 -4.04 -7.09
C ARG A 297 -12.11 -3.77 -7.25
N SER A 298 -12.53 -2.57 -6.95
CA SER A 298 -13.91 -2.13 -7.16
C SER A 298 -13.96 -0.80 -7.90
N ALA A 299 -14.98 -0.61 -8.71
CA ALA A 299 -15.28 0.62 -9.44
C ALA A 299 -14.04 1.22 -10.16
N LEU A 300 -13.71 2.49 -9.89
CA LEU A 300 -12.62 3.24 -10.51
C LEU A 300 -11.26 3.10 -9.78
N MET A 301 -11.09 2.09 -8.93
CA MET A 301 -9.80 1.83 -8.29
C MET A 301 -8.73 1.53 -9.35
N ALA A 302 -7.53 2.06 -9.16
CA ALA A 302 -6.41 1.84 -10.06
C ALA A 302 -6.00 0.36 -10.13
N PRO A 303 -5.51 -0.13 -11.29
CA PRO A 303 -5.16 -1.54 -11.47
C PRO A 303 -4.01 -2.00 -10.55
N TRP A 304 -3.11 -1.13 -10.14
CA TRP A 304 -1.98 -1.38 -9.23
C TRP A 304 -2.34 -1.35 -7.73
N ALA A 305 -3.62 -1.29 -7.38
CA ALA A 305 -4.01 -1.06 -5.98
C ALA A 305 -3.57 -2.18 -5.02
N ASN A 306 -3.43 -3.42 -5.48
CA ASN A 306 -2.92 -4.50 -4.64
C ASN A 306 -1.39 -4.43 -4.47
N GLY A 307 -0.69 -3.98 -5.48
CA GLY A 307 0.74 -3.69 -5.40
C GLY A 307 1.03 -2.59 -4.37
N LYS A 308 0.27 -1.48 -4.40
CA LYS A 308 0.34 -0.43 -3.38
C LYS A 308 0.12 -1.00 -1.97
N ASN A 309 -0.92 -1.82 -1.81
CA ASN A 309 -1.20 -2.50 -0.55
C ASN A 309 0.01 -3.30 -0.06
N GLY A 310 0.65 -4.10 -0.93
CA GLY A 310 1.86 -4.85 -0.61
C GLY A 310 3.02 -3.96 -0.14
N LYS A 311 3.29 -2.87 -0.87
CA LYS A 311 4.37 -1.92 -0.53
C LYS A 311 4.11 -1.19 0.80
N GLU A 312 2.86 -0.76 1.06
CA GLU A 312 2.50 -0.09 2.32
C GLU A 312 2.69 -1.00 3.55
N TYR A 313 2.29 -2.26 3.44
CA TYR A 313 2.51 -3.21 4.54
C TYR A 313 3.99 -3.54 4.70
N ARG A 314 4.74 -3.68 3.60
CA ARG A 314 6.18 -3.95 3.65
C ARG A 314 6.96 -2.82 4.31
N ALA A 315 6.59 -1.57 4.07
CA ALA A 315 7.22 -0.41 4.70
C ALA A 315 7.32 -0.54 6.23
N ALA A 316 6.36 -1.23 6.85
CA ALA A 316 6.34 -1.50 8.29
C ALA A 316 6.88 -2.89 8.65
N MET A 317 6.59 -3.91 7.82
CA MET A 317 6.92 -5.31 8.11
C MET A 317 8.35 -5.70 7.70
N GLY A 318 9.00 -4.90 6.85
CA GLY A 318 10.33 -5.20 6.34
C GLY A 318 10.36 -6.53 5.58
N GLN A 319 11.21 -7.45 6.02
CA GLN A 319 11.38 -8.78 5.39
C GLN A 319 10.41 -9.86 5.91
N LYS A 320 9.54 -9.53 6.86
CA LYS A 320 8.55 -10.48 7.42
C LYS A 320 7.52 -10.87 6.36
N ALA A 321 6.95 -12.06 6.51
CA ALA A 321 5.92 -12.57 5.61
C ALA A 321 4.64 -11.71 5.69
N ILE A 322 4.11 -11.36 4.53
CA ILE A 322 2.83 -10.67 4.38
C ILE A 322 1.93 -11.49 3.49
N VAL A 323 0.72 -11.74 3.95
CA VAL A 323 -0.27 -12.56 3.23
C VAL A 323 -1.34 -11.64 2.65
N GLY A 324 -1.49 -11.64 1.34
CA GLY A 324 -2.43 -10.78 0.62
C GLY A 324 -3.70 -11.51 0.23
N ILE A 325 -4.82 -11.08 0.80
CA ILE A 325 -6.13 -11.66 0.53
C ILE A 325 -6.66 -11.23 -0.83
N PHE A 326 -7.34 -12.15 -1.50
CA PHE A 326 -8.21 -11.82 -2.64
C PHE A 326 -9.53 -12.58 -2.51
N SER A 327 -10.63 -11.92 -2.87
CA SER A 327 -11.94 -12.54 -2.92
C SER A 327 -12.14 -13.25 -4.26
N VAL A 328 -12.79 -14.40 -4.22
CA VAL A 328 -13.26 -15.07 -5.43
C VAL A 328 -14.58 -14.47 -5.95
N GLY A 329 -15.24 -13.66 -5.13
CA GLY A 329 -16.46 -12.91 -5.47
C GLY A 329 -16.18 -11.44 -5.76
N ILE A 330 -17.20 -10.74 -6.25
CA ILE A 330 -17.15 -9.29 -6.49
C ILE A 330 -17.14 -8.56 -5.15
N GLU A 331 -16.08 -7.79 -4.89
CA GLU A 331 -15.98 -6.97 -3.69
C GLU A 331 -16.53 -5.56 -3.93
N ASP A 332 -17.67 -5.30 -3.30
CA ASP A 332 -18.37 -4.02 -3.31
C ASP A 332 -19.12 -3.83 -1.97
N LYS A 333 -19.63 -2.65 -1.73
CA LYS A 333 -20.44 -2.32 -0.54
C LYS A 333 -21.65 -3.25 -0.36
N ASN A 334 -22.19 -3.80 -1.43
CA ASN A 334 -23.35 -4.70 -1.42
C ASN A 334 -22.99 -6.15 -1.05
N ARG A 335 -21.68 -6.52 -1.05
CA ARG A 335 -21.18 -7.81 -0.55
C ARG A 335 -21.88 -9.05 -1.14
N TRP A 336 -21.94 -9.17 -2.47
CA TRP A 336 -22.55 -10.31 -3.18
C TRP A 336 -21.73 -11.61 -3.01
N LYS A 337 -22.01 -12.36 -1.95
CA LYS A 337 -21.23 -13.53 -1.50
C LYS A 337 -21.17 -14.69 -2.50
N ASP A 338 -22.20 -14.83 -3.34
CA ASP A 338 -22.31 -15.91 -4.33
C ASP A 338 -21.93 -15.46 -5.75
N SER A 339 -21.38 -14.27 -5.89
CA SER A 339 -20.85 -13.77 -7.15
C SER A 339 -19.46 -14.37 -7.44
N VAL A 340 -19.04 -14.21 -8.70
CA VAL A 340 -17.69 -14.59 -9.15
C VAL A 340 -17.02 -13.37 -9.77
N GLN A 341 -15.80 -13.07 -9.34
CA GLN A 341 -14.97 -12.04 -9.94
C GLN A 341 -14.49 -12.50 -11.32
N SER A 342 -14.32 -11.54 -12.24
CA SER A 342 -13.74 -11.83 -13.56
C SER A 342 -12.39 -12.54 -13.42
N PRO A 343 -12.11 -13.58 -14.20
CA PRO A 343 -10.83 -14.28 -14.19
C PRO A 343 -9.64 -13.33 -14.38
N ASP A 344 -9.74 -12.39 -15.32
CA ASP A 344 -8.66 -11.47 -15.64
C ASP A 344 -8.39 -10.46 -14.50
N GLU A 345 -9.46 -9.99 -13.85
CA GLU A 345 -9.33 -9.16 -12.63
C GLU A 345 -8.66 -9.93 -11.50
N THR A 346 -9.03 -11.19 -11.31
CA THR A 346 -8.43 -12.04 -10.26
C THR A 346 -6.95 -12.29 -10.56
N ARG A 347 -6.61 -12.66 -11.80
CA ARG A 347 -5.21 -12.90 -12.19
C ARG A 347 -4.36 -11.66 -12.02
N LEU A 348 -4.84 -10.50 -12.49
CA LEU A 348 -4.09 -9.25 -12.40
C LEU A 348 -3.92 -8.81 -10.94
N TRP A 349 -4.98 -8.87 -10.15
CA TRP A 349 -4.93 -8.54 -8.72
C TRP A 349 -3.90 -9.37 -7.96
N VAL A 350 -3.92 -10.69 -8.17
CA VAL A 350 -3.01 -11.60 -7.48
C VAL A 350 -1.58 -11.46 -8.00
N ALA A 351 -1.38 -11.31 -9.32
CA ALA A 351 -0.07 -11.12 -9.90
C ALA A 351 0.62 -9.83 -9.39
N ASP A 352 -0.14 -8.72 -9.30
CA ASP A 352 0.33 -7.46 -8.76
C ASP A 352 0.72 -7.60 -7.27
N GLY A 353 -0.11 -8.29 -6.47
CA GLY A 353 0.22 -8.60 -5.08
C GLY A 353 1.50 -9.45 -4.93
N ILE A 354 1.64 -10.52 -5.70
CA ILE A 354 2.84 -11.40 -5.69
C ILE A 354 4.08 -10.61 -6.11
N ALA A 355 3.97 -9.79 -7.15
CA ALA A 355 5.07 -8.94 -7.60
C ALA A 355 5.56 -7.99 -6.51
N GLN A 356 4.66 -7.55 -5.65
CA GLN A 356 5.00 -6.70 -4.50
C GLN A 356 5.13 -7.49 -3.18
N GLY A 357 5.38 -8.81 -3.27
CA GLY A 357 5.79 -9.70 -2.17
C GLY A 357 4.68 -10.17 -1.26
N LEU A 358 3.43 -10.04 -1.65
CA LEU A 358 2.31 -10.67 -0.96
C LEU A 358 2.24 -12.16 -1.29
N ARG A 359 2.01 -12.99 -0.27
CA ARG A 359 1.70 -14.41 -0.44
C ARG A 359 0.22 -14.57 -0.70
N PRO A 360 -0.22 -15.27 -1.76
CA PRO A 360 -1.62 -15.32 -2.15
C PRO A 360 -2.49 -16.03 -1.11
N TRP A 361 -3.65 -15.43 -0.81
CA TRP A 361 -4.64 -15.90 0.14
C TRP A 361 -6.04 -15.71 -0.43
N PHE A 362 -6.66 -16.77 -0.98
CA PHE A 362 -8.03 -16.64 -1.44
C PHE A 362 -9.03 -16.68 -0.29
N THR A 363 -10.13 -15.93 -0.41
CA THR A 363 -11.25 -16.01 0.52
C THR A 363 -12.54 -16.37 -0.20
N LYS A 364 -13.27 -17.31 0.39
CA LYS A 364 -14.65 -17.65 0.04
C LYS A 364 -15.53 -17.44 1.26
N PHE A 365 -16.56 -16.61 1.09
CA PHE A 365 -17.63 -16.46 2.07
C PHE A 365 -18.71 -17.49 1.75
N ASN A 366 -19.24 -18.12 2.77
CA ASN A 366 -20.03 -19.33 2.82
C ASN A 366 -19.30 -20.56 2.20
N ALA A 367 -19.40 -21.70 2.82
CA ALA A 367 -18.69 -22.89 2.40
C ALA A 367 -19.44 -23.71 1.34
N LYS A 368 -20.67 -23.34 0.99
CA LYS A 368 -21.40 -23.90 -0.15
C LYS A 368 -20.83 -23.32 -1.45
N VAL A 369 -20.46 -24.20 -2.38
CA VAL A 369 -19.93 -23.77 -3.67
C VAL A 369 -21.09 -23.68 -4.66
N ILE A 370 -21.78 -22.54 -4.68
CA ILE A 370 -22.92 -22.29 -5.58
C ILE A 370 -22.41 -22.07 -7.01
N ASP A 371 -21.41 -21.19 -7.19
CA ASP A 371 -20.78 -20.94 -8.48
C ASP A 371 -19.34 -21.49 -8.48
N ARG A 372 -19.00 -22.27 -9.49
CA ARG A 372 -17.72 -22.97 -9.60
C ARG A 372 -16.71 -22.31 -10.56
N ARG A 373 -17.09 -21.23 -11.25
CA ARG A 373 -16.25 -20.58 -12.29
C ARG A 373 -14.91 -20.05 -11.77
N TRP A 374 -14.80 -19.73 -10.50
CA TRP A 374 -13.57 -19.24 -9.87
C TRP A 374 -12.56 -20.37 -9.57
N LEU A 375 -13.01 -21.61 -9.37
CA LEU A 375 -12.14 -22.73 -8.97
C LEU A 375 -10.92 -22.93 -9.90
N PRO A 376 -11.07 -23.02 -11.23
CA PRO A 376 -9.93 -23.19 -12.11
C PRO A 376 -8.96 -22.00 -12.10
N VAL A 377 -9.43 -20.79 -11.84
CA VAL A 377 -8.60 -19.59 -11.80
C VAL A 377 -7.67 -19.62 -10.58
N VAL A 378 -8.20 -19.95 -9.41
CA VAL A 378 -7.39 -20.10 -8.19
C VAL A 378 -6.42 -21.30 -8.34
N GLU A 379 -6.88 -22.39 -8.92
CA GLU A 379 -6.05 -23.57 -9.17
C GLU A 379 -4.86 -23.26 -10.09
N GLU A 380 -5.07 -22.57 -11.20
CA GLU A 380 -4.02 -22.10 -12.12
C GLU A 380 -2.96 -21.24 -11.39
N ILE A 381 -3.42 -20.23 -10.63
CA ILE A 381 -2.54 -19.31 -9.91
C ILE A 381 -1.71 -20.05 -8.87
N TYR A 382 -2.34 -20.92 -8.07
CA TYR A 382 -1.68 -21.61 -6.96
C TYR A 382 -0.71 -22.69 -7.42
N GLN A 383 -1.05 -23.42 -8.49
CA GLN A 383 -0.16 -24.41 -9.08
C GLN A 383 1.09 -23.75 -9.69
N TRP A 384 0.90 -22.63 -10.42
CA TRP A 384 2.03 -21.84 -10.92
C TRP A 384 2.91 -21.32 -9.77
N HIS A 385 2.29 -20.78 -8.73
CA HIS A 385 3.01 -20.27 -7.56
C HIS A 385 3.77 -21.38 -6.83
N PHE A 386 3.17 -22.57 -6.70
CA PHE A 386 3.83 -23.74 -6.12
C PHE A 386 5.06 -24.17 -6.94
N ALA A 387 4.91 -24.27 -8.24
CA ALA A 387 6.00 -24.68 -9.13
C ALA A 387 7.20 -23.71 -9.14
N ASN A 388 6.98 -22.46 -8.75
CA ASN A 388 7.99 -21.39 -8.76
C ASN A 388 8.30 -20.79 -7.37
N GLN A 389 7.83 -21.39 -6.28
CA GLN A 389 7.86 -20.79 -4.94
C GLN A 389 9.27 -20.39 -4.45
N ASP A 390 10.33 -21.07 -4.89
CA ASP A 390 11.70 -20.75 -4.50
C ASP A 390 12.18 -19.41 -5.06
N TYR A 391 11.54 -18.92 -6.13
CA TYR A 391 11.76 -17.62 -6.75
C TYR A 391 10.80 -16.53 -6.24
N LEU A 392 9.83 -16.84 -5.36
CA LEU A 392 8.71 -15.94 -5.04
C LEU A 392 8.63 -15.58 -3.55
N ARG A 393 9.69 -15.78 -2.77
CA ARG A 393 9.70 -15.37 -1.36
C ARG A 393 9.77 -13.86 -1.18
N ASN A 394 10.42 -13.14 -2.09
CA ASN A 394 10.39 -11.68 -2.25
C ASN A 394 10.62 -10.91 -0.95
N ARG A 395 11.76 -11.17 -0.27
CA ARG A 395 12.08 -10.54 1.02
C ARG A 395 12.92 -9.28 0.89
N LYS A 396 13.95 -9.30 0.03
CA LYS A 396 14.88 -8.19 -0.17
C LYS A 396 14.61 -7.51 -1.49
N ASN A 397 14.01 -6.33 -1.43
CA ASN A 397 13.79 -5.48 -2.59
C ASN A 397 15.03 -4.65 -2.90
N PHE A 398 15.27 -4.36 -4.20
CA PHE A 398 16.40 -3.56 -4.67
C PHE A 398 16.01 -2.19 -5.23
N ALA A 399 14.79 -1.74 -5.00
CA ALA A 399 14.38 -0.39 -5.39
C ALA A 399 15.26 0.67 -4.73
N ARG A 400 15.60 1.70 -5.51
CA ARG A 400 16.44 2.83 -5.08
C ARG A 400 15.63 4.10 -4.81
N VAL A 401 14.34 4.07 -5.08
CA VAL A 401 13.38 5.16 -4.86
C VAL A 401 12.38 4.73 -3.80
N GLY A 402 12.21 5.57 -2.78
CA GLY A 402 11.21 5.38 -1.72
C GLY A 402 10.17 6.49 -1.74
N VAL A 403 8.89 6.15 -1.71
CA VAL A 403 7.77 7.10 -1.54
C VAL A 403 7.30 7.06 -0.11
N VAL A 404 7.43 8.17 0.59
CA VAL A 404 7.02 8.28 1.99
C VAL A 404 5.51 8.41 2.07
N TYR A 405 4.86 7.61 2.93
CA TYR A 405 3.49 7.84 3.34
C TYR A 405 3.44 8.17 4.84
N SER A 406 2.48 8.98 5.26
CA SER A 406 2.45 9.52 6.62
C SER A 406 1.11 9.33 7.30
N GLN A 407 1.09 8.48 8.33
CA GLN A 407 -0.04 8.36 9.24
C GLN A 407 -0.14 9.55 10.18
N GLN A 408 0.98 10.17 10.53
CA GLN A 408 1.07 11.36 11.35
C GLN A 408 0.42 12.56 10.63
N THR A 409 0.77 12.79 9.35
CA THR A 409 0.13 13.83 8.54
C THR A 409 -1.37 13.57 8.37
N ALA A 410 -1.78 12.33 8.12
CA ALA A 410 -3.19 11.98 7.98
C ALA A 410 -3.98 12.24 9.27
N SER A 411 -3.41 11.88 10.43
CA SER A 411 -4.09 11.96 11.73
C SER A 411 -4.15 13.39 12.28
N PHE A 412 -3.09 14.19 12.12
CA PHE A 412 -2.93 15.45 12.82
C PHE A 412 -2.99 16.70 11.94
N TYR A 413 -2.81 16.55 10.62
CA TYR A 413 -2.99 17.62 9.64
C TYR A 413 -4.22 17.38 8.75
N GLY A 414 -4.34 16.18 8.16
CA GLY A 414 -5.38 15.88 7.16
C GLY A 414 -6.80 15.85 7.73
N GLY A 415 -7.01 15.24 8.90
CA GLY A 415 -8.33 15.11 9.51
C GLY A 415 -9.37 14.52 8.55
N GLU A 416 -10.50 15.19 8.37
CA GLU A 416 -11.55 14.78 7.41
C GLU A 416 -11.08 14.87 5.95
N GLY A 417 -10.13 15.76 5.65
CA GLY A 417 -9.51 15.93 4.35
C GLY A 417 -8.34 14.97 4.05
N ALA A 418 -8.02 14.03 4.94
CA ALA A 418 -6.82 13.19 4.82
C ALA A 418 -6.74 12.42 3.49
N LYS A 419 -7.87 12.04 2.89
CA LYS A 419 -7.89 11.40 1.57
C LYS A 419 -7.27 12.30 0.49
N SER A 420 -7.74 13.54 0.37
CA SER A 420 -7.28 14.47 -0.67
C SER A 420 -5.95 15.15 -0.34
N LEU A 421 -5.65 15.36 0.95
CA LEU A 421 -4.46 16.08 1.39
C LEU A 421 -3.24 15.18 1.60
N VAL A 422 -3.44 13.86 1.81
CA VAL A 422 -2.36 12.94 2.17
C VAL A 422 -2.28 11.71 1.25
N ASP A 423 -3.40 11.02 1.00
CA ASP A 423 -3.39 9.83 0.15
C ASP A 423 -3.28 10.19 -1.34
N ASP A 424 -4.07 11.16 -1.83
CA ASP A 424 -4.06 11.54 -3.25
C ASP A 424 -2.69 12.06 -3.76
N PRO A 425 -1.91 12.88 -3.02
CA PRO A 425 -0.53 13.20 -3.39
C PRO A 425 0.36 11.95 -3.55
N ALA A 426 0.28 11.01 -2.62
CA ALA A 426 1.02 9.76 -2.70
C ALA A 426 0.58 8.90 -3.90
N LEU A 427 -0.73 8.86 -4.22
CA LEU A 427 -1.27 8.19 -5.41
C LEU A 427 -0.76 8.83 -6.70
N GLY A 428 -0.58 10.15 -6.74
CA GLY A 428 -0.01 10.86 -7.88
C GLY A 428 1.41 10.41 -8.18
N PHE A 429 2.30 10.39 -7.19
CA PHE A 429 3.64 9.84 -7.39
C PHE A 429 3.63 8.36 -7.72
N TYR A 430 2.77 7.58 -7.06
CA TYR A 430 2.63 6.16 -7.36
C TYR A 430 2.31 5.93 -8.85
N GLN A 431 1.30 6.62 -9.38
CA GLN A 431 0.91 6.56 -10.79
C GLN A 431 2.03 7.03 -11.73
N ALA A 432 2.68 8.15 -11.40
CA ALA A 432 3.77 8.70 -12.23
C ALA A 432 4.97 7.73 -12.31
N LEU A 433 5.33 7.06 -11.22
CA LEU A 433 6.43 6.09 -11.20
C LEU A 433 6.09 4.80 -11.95
N ILE A 434 4.84 4.33 -11.88
CA ILE A 434 4.35 3.20 -12.69
C ILE A 434 4.43 3.53 -14.19
N GLU A 435 3.93 4.69 -14.60
CA GLU A 435 4.01 5.13 -16.00
C GLU A 435 5.45 5.32 -16.48
N ALA A 436 6.32 5.77 -15.58
CA ALA A 436 7.75 5.92 -15.83
C ALA A 436 8.55 4.60 -15.79
N ARG A 437 7.92 3.49 -15.37
CA ARG A 437 8.56 2.17 -15.17
C ARG A 437 9.75 2.24 -14.21
N VAL A 438 9.66 3.06 -13.18
CA VAL A 438 10.66 3.20 -12.13
C VAL A 438 10.32 2.27 -10.98
N PRO A 439 11.15 1.29 -10.62
CA PRO A 439 10.95 0.49 -9.43
C PRO A 439 11.05 1.33 -8.17
N PHE A 440 10.08 1.21 -7.27
CA PHE A 440 10.06 1.95 -6.00
C PHE A 440 9.39 1.15 -4.89
N GLU A 441 9.68 1.53 -3.65
CA GLU A 441 9.02 1.04 -2.44
C GLU A 441 8.31 2.17 -1.72
N MET A 442 7.40 1.82 -0.80
CA MET A 442 6.84 2.77 0.16
C MET A 442 7.69 2.82 1.43
N VAL A 443 7.71 3.96 2.10
CA VAL A 443 8.43 4.18 3.36
C VAL A 443 7.48 4.80 4.37
N HIS A 444 7.43 4.26 5.59
CA HIS A 444 6.61 4.81 6.67
C HIS A 444 7.29 6.04 7.30
N ASP A 445 6.53 7.10 7.58
CA ASP A 445 7.04 8.35 8.16
C ASP A 445 7.73 8.19 9.53
N GLY A 446 7.39 7.18 10.29
CA GLY A 446 8.06 6.82 11.55
C GLY A 446 9.37 6.03 11.38
N LEU A 447 9.80 5.71 10.15
CA LEU A 447 10.96 4.87 9.80
C LEU A 447 11.90 5.60 8.83
N LEU A 448 12.25 6.85 9.16
CA LEU A 448 13.13 7.70 8.34
C LEU A 448 14.60 7.66 8.81
N ASP A 449 14.91 6.85 9.80
CA ASP A 449 16.29 6.64 10.25
C ASP A 449 17.13 5.89 9.20
N ARG A 450 18.45 5.89 9.41
CA ARG A 450 19.41 5.34 8.48
C ARG A 450 19.20 3.83 8.22
N ASP A 451 18.80 3.07 9.23
CA ASP A 451 18.68 1.61 9.10
C ASP A 451 17.54 1.24 8.12
N HIS A 452 16.49 2.07 8.05
CA HIS A 452 15.36 1.86 7.15
C HIS A 452 15.52 2.56 5.78
N THR A 453 16.34 3.62 5.70
CA THR A 453 16.46 4.42 4.47
C THR A 453 17.74 4.19 3.67
N ALA A 454 18.75 3.51 4.22
CA ALA A 454 20.06 3.35 3.60
C ALA A 454 20.04 2.69 2.20
N GLN A 455 19.03 1.89 1.89
CA GLN A 455 18.90 1.28 0.55
C GLN A 455 18.47 2.28 -0.52
N PHE A 456 17.81 3.39 -0.15
CA PHE A 456 17.28 4.34 -1.11
C PHE A 456 18.32 5.39 -1.51
N ARG A 457 18.26 5.78 -2.76
CA ARG A 457 19.02 6.93 -3.29
C ARG A 457 18.15 8.18 -3.26
N THR A 458 16.84 8.03 -3.45
CA THR A 458 15.89 9.14 -3.46
C THR A 458 14.68 8.80 -2.57
N LEU A 459 14.32 9.74 -1.69
CA LEU A 459 13.05 9.72 -0.96
C LEU A 459 12.12 10.80 -1.50
N ILE A 460 10.87 10.42 -1.72
CA ILE A 460 9.81 11.31 -2.20
C ILE A 460 8.87 11.61 -1.04
N PHE A 461 8.58 12.88 -0.79
CA PHE A 461 7.69 13.38 0.26
C PHE A 461 6.46 14.03 -0.35
N PRO A 462 5.40 13.26 -0.69
CA PRO A 462 4.17 13.78 -1.30
C PRO A 462 3.33 14.51 -0.25
N ASN A 463 3.46 15.81 -0.13
CA ASN A 463 2.77 16.62 0.88
C ASN A 463 2.85 16.03 2.30
N ILE A 464 4.03 15.59 2.74
CA ILE A 464 4.22 15.14 4.12
C ILE A 464 4.30 16.37 5.04
N ALA A 465 3.12 16.97 5.27
CA ALA A 465 2.99 18.28 5.90
C ALA A 465 3.44 18.28 7.37
N ALA A 466 3.07 17.24 8.12
CA ALA A 466 3.39 17.13 9.54
C ALA A 466 4.65 16.29 9.75
N LEU A 467 5.73 16.93 10.22
CA LEU A 467 7.01 16.29 10.56
C LEU A 467 7.55 16.84 11.88
N SER A 468 8.00 15.96 12.75
CA SER A 468 8.72 16.36 13.98
C SER A 468 10.12 16.90 13.64
N ASP A 469 10.75 17.57 14.59
CA ASP A 469 12.12 18.05 14.45
C ASP A 469 13.10 16.89 14.26
N LEU A 470 12.86 15.76 14.92
CA LEU A 470 13.64 14.53 14.74
C LEU A 470 13.54 14.00 13.31
N GLN A 471 12.34 13.89 12.75
CA GLN A 471 12.12 13.45 11.37
C GLN A 471 12.78 14.42 10.38
N CYS A 472 12.64 15.73 10.59
CA CYS A 472 13.35 16.73 9.77
C CYS A 472 14.87 16.55 9.86
N GLN A 473 15.43 16.20 11.04
CA GLN A 473 16.86 15.94 11.18
C GLN A 473 17.28 14.66 10.45
N GLN A 474 16.50 13.58 10.55
CA GLN A 474 16.75 12.32 9.84
C GLN A 474 16.79 12.54 8.31
N ILE A 475 15.88 13.39 7.78
CA ILE A 475 15.87 13.75 6.36
C ILE A 475 17.13 14.55 5.98
N ARG A 476 17.57 15.52 6.81
CA ARG A 476 18.83 16.23 6.58
C ARG A 476 20.04 15.29 6.60
N ASP A 477 20.08 14.36 7.55
CA ASP A 477 21.16 13.37 7.66
C ASP A 477 21.19 12.42 6.46
N PHE A 478 20.01 12.02 5.96
CA PHE A 478 19.89 11.23 4.73
C PHE A 478 20.51 11.97 3.53
N VAL A 479 20.21 13.27 3.36
CA VAL A 479 20.77 14.07 2.27
C VAL A 479 22.27 14.30 2.47
N ALA A 480 22.72 14.58 3.69
CA ALA A 480 24.14 14.73 4.01
C ALA A 480 24.95 13.45 3.74
N ALA A 481 24.35 12.28 3.91
CA ALA A 481 24.93 10.99 3.54
C ALA A 481 24.94 10.72 2.03
N GLY A 482 24.40 11.64 1.21
CA GLY A 482 24.37 11.57 -0.24
C GLY A 482 23.02 11.11 -0.82
N GLY A 483 21.99 10.96 0.00
CA GLY A 483 20.62 10.75 -0.45
C GLY A 483 20.03 11.98 -1.13
N SER A 484 18.95 11.80 -1.88
CA SER A 484 18.24 12.89 -2.58
C SER A 484 16.78 12.96 -2.17
N VAL A 485 16.18 14.14 -2.29
CA VAL A 485 14.80 14.40 -1.86
C VAL A 485 13.98 15.02 -2.99
N VAL A 486 12.75 14.54 -3.19
CA VAL A 486 11.71 15.22 -3.96
C VAL A 486 10.54 15.50 -3.02
N ALA A 487 10.15 16.75 -2.88
CA ALA A 487 9.09 17.15 -1.94
C ALA A 487 8.10 18.10 -2.61
N THR A 488 6.85 18.08 -2.13
CA THR A 488 5.76 18.89 -2.68
C THR A 488 5.01 19.64 -1.59
N TYR A 489 4.45 20.76 -1.98
CA TYR A 489 3.46 21.57 -1.28
C TYR A 489 3.85 21.94 0.16
N GLU A 490 3.02 21.59 1.17
CA GLU A 490 3.25 21.95 2.58
C GLU A 490 4.23 21.01 3.33
N THR A 491 4.96 20.15 2.64
CA THR A 491 5.91 19.22 3.29
C THR A 491 6.75 19.94 4.35
N SER A 492 6.71 19.44 5.61
CA SER A 492 7.39 19.97 6.81
C SER A 492 6.93 21.36 7.32
N LEU A 493 5.82 21.88 6.82
CA LEU A 493 5.29 23.18 7.27
C LEU A 493 4.55 23.08 8.62
N HIS A 494 4.30 21.87 9.12
CA HIS A 494 3.62 21.60 10.38
C HIS A 494 4.50 20.70 11.25
N ASP A 495 4.37 20.85 12.57
CA ASP A 495 4.98 19.93 13.53
C ASP A 495 4.24 18.57 13.56
N GLU A 496 4.72 17.64 14.38
CA GLU A 496 4.12 16.28 14.51
C GLU A 496 2.65 16.28 14.95
N TRP A 497 2.16 17.38 15.50
CA TRP A 497 0.78 17.56 15.95
C TRP A 497 -0.08 18.31 14.93
N GLY A 498 0.46 18.61 13.76
CA GLY A 498 -0.23 19.39 12.72
C GLY A 498 -0.36 20.87 13.05
N VAL A 499 0.41 21.38 14.01
CA VAL A 499 0.46 22.82 14.29
C VAL A 499 1.40 23.48 13.28
N ARG A 500 0.90 24.52 12.60
CA ARG A 500 1.69 25.22 11.60
C ARG A 500 2.92 25.87 12.21
N ARG A 501 4.08 25.65 11.63
CA ARG A 501 5.33 26.32 11.93
C ARG A 501 5.36 27.72 11.32
N SER A 502 6.27 28.56 11.79
CA SER A 502 6.56 29.87 11.17
C SER A 502 7.29 29.74 9.82
N ASP A 503 8.01 28.62 9.61
CA ASP A 503 8.72 28.27 8.39
C ASP A 503 8.74 26.74 8.22
N PHE A 504 9.14 26.25 7.05
CA PHE A 504 9.36 24.82 6.83
C PHE A 504 10.39 24.26 7.81
N GLY A 505 10.13 23.12 8.41
CA GLY A 505 11.13 22.37 9.17
C GLY A 505 12.37 21.99 8.32
N LEU A 506 12.20 21.98 6.99
CA LEU A 506 13.23 21.70 5.98
C LEU A 506 13.61 22.93 5.12
N ALA A 507 13.36 24.16 5.58
CA ALA A 507 13.61 25.37 4.80
C ALA A 507 15.03 25.45 4.21
N SER A 508 16.05 25.18 5.03
CA SER A 508 17.45 25.18 4.58
C SER A 508 17.74 24.10 3.54
N LEU A 509 17.09 22.96 3.63
CA LEU A 509 17.24 21.86 2.66
C LEU A 509 16.54 22.20 1.34
N PHE A 510 15.33 22.77 1.42
CA PHE A 510 14.60 23.21 0.22
C PHE A 510 15.25 24.40 -0.47
N GLY A 511 16.04 25.21 0.24
CA GLY A 511 16.54 26.48 -0.27
C GLY A 511 15.45 27.55 -0.38
N ALA A 512 14.38 27.42 0.38
CA ALA A 512 13.25 28.32 0.39
C ALA A 512 12.58 28.40 1.76
N SER A 513 12.10 29.60 2.12
CA SER A 513 11.30 29.85 3.30
C SER A 513 9.83 30.10 2.95
N PHE A 514 8.94 29.81 3.88
CA PHE A 514 7.51 30.09 3.77
C PHE A 514 7.24 31.59 3.78
N ALA A 515 6.49 32.10 2.80
CA ALA A 515 6.16 33.52 2.69
C ALA A 515 4.83 33.91 3.33
N GLY A 516 4.28 33.06 4.20
CA GLY A 516 3.13 33.37 5.05
C GLY A 516 1.76 33.03 4.44
N ARG A 517 1.68 32.56 3.17
CA ARG A 517 0.41 32.30 2.51
C ARG A 517 0.40 30.96 1.76
N VAL A 518 -0.74 30.28 1.83
CA VAL A 518 -1.13 29.16 0.97
C VAL A 518 -2.33 29.63 0.14
N GLN A 519 -2.30 29.39 -1.16
CA GLN A 519 -3.34 29.86 -2.06
C GLN A 519 -3.84 28.75 -2.99
N GLY A 520 -5.07 28.90 -3.44
CA GLY A 520 -5.77 27.99 -4.35
C GLY A 520 -7.29 28.24 -4.31
N PRO A 521 -8.05 27.70 -5.28
CA PRO A 521 -7.55 27.06 -6.50
C PRO A 521 -6.87 28.05 -7.46
N MET A 522 -5.77 27.61 -8.06
CA MET A 522 -5.01 28.39 -9.05
C MET A 522 -5.68 28.29 -10.42
N LEU A 523 -6.63 29.17 -10.71
CA LEU A 523 -7.37 29.17 -11.97
C LEU A 523 -6.56 29.84 -13.09
N ASN A 524 -6.55 29.27 -14.29
CA ASN A 524 -5.78 29.75 -15.44
C ASN A 524 -4.32 30.11 -15.11
N SER A 525 -3.69 29.30 -14.27
CA SER A 525 -2.30 29.48 -13.87
C SER A 525 -1.41 28.46 -14.58
N TYR A 526 -0.18 28.86 -14.88
CA TYR A 526 0.77 28.05 -15.63
C TYR A 526 2.17 28.14 -15.05
N LEU A 527 3.01 27.18 -15.39
CA LEU A 527 4.46 27.20 -15.16
C LEU A 527 5.14 27.53 -16.49
N SER A 528 5.80 28.69 -16.59
CA SER A 528 6.57 29.10 -17.74
C SER A 528 7.97 28.50 -17.69
N LEU A 529 8.41 27.86 -18.78
CA LEU A 529 9.72 27.21 -18.87
C LEU A 529 10.82 28.25 -19.07
N LYS A 530 11.92 28.10 -18.32
CA LYS A 530 13.09 28.98 -18.41
C LYS A 530 14.35 28.17 -18.76
N LYS A 531 15.13 28.73 -19.67
CA LYS A 531 16.49 28.26 -19.90
C LYS A 531 17.44 28.86 -18.86
N ASP A 532 18.48 28.12 -18.52
CA ASP A 532 19.57 28.63 -17.71
C ASP A 532 20.26 29.79 -18.47
N PRO A 533 20.32 31.00 -17.89
CA PRO A 533 20.91 32.15 -18.55
C PRO A 533 22.39 31.99 -18.88
N ALA A 534 23.12 31.16 -18.13
CA ALA A 534 24.55 30.94 -18.32
C ALA A 534 24.87 29.98 -19.49
N THR A 535 23.97 29.03 -19.77
CA THR A 535 24.21 27.95 -20.74
C THR A 535 23.26 28.01 -21.95
N ASP A 536 22.21 28.82 -21.92
CA ASP A 536 21.06 28.85 -22.86
C ASP A 536 20.41 27.48 -23.10
N LYS A 537 20.49 26.59 -22.08
CA LYS A 537 19.90 25.24 -22.15
C LYS A 537 18.80 25.08 -21.13
N TYR A 538 17.85 24.21 -21.44
CA TYR A 538 16.89 23.75 -20.45
C TYR A 538 17.56 22.81 -19.43
N HIS A 539 17.16 22.95 -18.18
CA HIS A 539 17.58 22.02 -17.12
C HIS A 539 17.07 20.61 -17.43
N PRO A 540 17.77 19.50 -17.02
CA PRO A 540 17.32 18.13 -17.23
C PRO A 540 15.90 17.80 -16.72
N LEU A 541 15.41 18.54 -15.72
CA LEU A 541 14.01 18.50 -15.26
C LEU A 541 13.00 18.75 -16.38
N LEU A 542 13.38 19.55 -17.38
CA LEU A 542 12.53 19.94 -18.53
C LEU A 542 12.79 19.07 -19.78
N LYS A 543 13.41 17.91 -19.63
CA LYS A 543 13.62 16.99 -20.75
C LYS A 543 12.28 16.52 -21.35
N GLY A 544 12.14 16.66 -22.65
CA GLY A 544 10.91 16.35 -23.40
C GLY A 544 9.84 17.44 -23.35
N PHE A 545 10.28 18.68 -22.98
CA PHE A 545 9.46 19.90 -23.05
C PHE A 545 10.04 20.93 -24.00
N GLU A 546 10.98 20.54 -24.87
CA GLU A 546 11.73 21.44 -25.72
C GLU A 546 10.83 22.31 -26.64
N ASP A 547 9.68 21.77 -27.04
CA ASP A 547 8.68 22.44 -27.87
C ASP A 547 7.53 23.09 -27.05
N SER A 548 7.60 23.04 -25.72
CA SER A 548 6.58 23.57 -24.81
C SER A 548 7.00 24.95 -24.32
N THR A 549 6.02 25.83 -24.07
CA THR A 549 6.26 27.13 -23.46
C THR A 549 5.71 27.24 -22.06
N ARG A 550 4.69 26.44 -21.74
CA ARG A 550 3.98 26.42 -20.47
C ARG A 550 3.52 25.02 -20.11
N ILE A 551 3.47 24.75 -18.81
CA ILE A 551 2.84 23.58 -18.19
C ILE A 551 1.72 24.10 -17.30
N VAL A 552 0.64 23.37 -17.14
CA VAL A 552 -0.45 23.72 -16.21
C VAL A 552 0.11 23.81 -14.79
N ASN A 553 -0.17 24.91 -14.07
CA ASN A 553 0.24 25.05 -12.68
C ASN A 553 -0.63 24.12 -11.79
N PRO A 554 -0.09 23.57 -10.70
CA PRO A 554 -0.88 22.86 -9.69
C PRO A 554 -2.08 23.65 -9.16
N THR A 555 -3.05 22.93 -8.62
CA THR A 555 -4.31 23.54 -8.14
C THR A 555 -4.10 24.38 -6.88
N ASN A 556 -3.20 24.00 -5.99
CA ASN A 556 -2.88 24.79 -4.80
C ASN A 556 -1.37 25.02 -4.72
N GLN A 557 -0.99 26.08 -4.02
CA GLN A 557 0.39 26.53 -3.96
C GLN A 557 0.71 27.20 -2.64
N VAL A 558 1.93 26.94 -2.15
CA VAL A 558 2.54 27.67 -1.05
C VAL A 558 3.35 28.83 -1.61
N ASP A 559 3.15 30.02 -1.09
CA ASP A 559 4.00 31.17 -1.38
C ASP A 559 5.35 30.97 -0.69
N ILE A 560 6.43 31.10 -1.45
CA ILE A 560 7.78 30.88 -0.96
C ILE A 560 8.69 32.06 -1.25
N LYS A 561 9.72 32.19 -0.42
CA LYS A 561 10.80 33.14 -0.59
C LYS A 561 12.11 32.33 -0.76
N PRO A 562 12.73 32.35 -1.96
CA PRO A 562 13.99 31.67 -2.18
C PRO A 562 15.08 32.18 -1.24
N LEU A 563 15.91 31.30 -0.72
CA LEU A 563 17.12 31.64 0.05
C LEU A 563 18.27 32.01 -0.90
N ALA A 564 19.25 32.80 -0.42
CA ALA A 564 20.35 33.33 -1.23
C ALA A 564 21.22 32.26 -1.94
N GLN A 565 21.17 31.02 -1.48
CA GLN A 565 21.92 29.86 -2.00
C GLN A 565 21.11 29.00 -2.98
N THR A 566 19.93 29.46 -3.40
CA THR A 566 19.04 28.72 -4.29
C THR A 566 19.65 28.57 -5.68
N VAL A 567 19.69 27.37 -6.19
CA VAL A 567 20.03 27.06 -7.58
C VAL A 567 18.94 27.60 -8.51
N PHE A 568 19.30 27.86 -9.75
CA PHE A 568 18.40 28.35 -10.79
C PHE A 568 17.07 27.55 -10.84
N SER A 569 15.93 28.27 -10.84
CA SER A 569 14.61 27.67 -11.03
C SER A 569 14.25 27.64 -12.53
N PRO A 570 14.10 26.43 -13.11
CA PRO A 570 13.73 26.30 -14.51
C PRO A 570 12.23 26.55 -14.81
N LEU A 571 11.42 26.75 -13.77
CA LEU A 571 9.97 26.98 -13.87
C LEU A 571 9.60 28.25 -13.12
N GLU A 572 8.85 29.15 -13.79
CA GLU A 572 8.34 30.39 -13.22
C GLU A 572 6.81 30.39 -13.29
N ILE A 573 6.15 30.82 -12.20
CA ILE A 573 4.70 30.80 -12.07
C ILE A 573 4.11 31.97 -12.87
N VAL A 574 3.17 31.65 -13.75
CA VAL A 574 2.23 32.60 -14.33
C VAL A 574 1.01 32.70 -13.41
N PRO A 575 0.75 33.85 -12.80
CA PRO A 575 -0.35 34.02 -11.84
C PRO A 575 -1.69 33.64 -12.41
N SER A 576 -2.62 33.29 -11.53
CA SER A 576 -4.03 33.12 -11.91
C SER A 576 -4.62 34.36 -12.50
N TYR A 577 -5.49 34.22 -13.49
CA TYR A 577 -6.28 35.27 -14.07
C TYR A 577 -7.72 34.80 -14.36
N PRO A 578 -8.71 35.72 -14.50
CA PRO A 578 -10.10 35.34 -14.72
C PRO A 578 -10.30 34.52 -16.00
N ASP A 579 -11.29 33.63 -16.01
CA ASP A 579 -11.71 32.88 -17.19
C ASP A 579 -12.92 33.46 -17.91
N LEU A 580 -13.59 34.45 -17.32
CA LEU A 580 -14.78 35.13 -17.86
C LEU A 580 -14.75 36.67 -17.56
N PRO A 581 -15.33 37.50 -18.41
CA PRO A 581 -15.86 37.15 -19.74
C PRO A 581 -14.73 36.83 -20.72
N MET A 582 -14.96 35.90 -21.65
CA MET A 582 -13.91 35.37 -22.54
C MET A 582 -13.18 36.46 -23.34
N GLU A 583 -13.86 37.52 -23.71
CA GLU A 583 -13.31 38.66 -24.46
C GLU A 583 -12.27 39.47 -23.67
N ALA A 584 -12.28 39.36 -22.33
CA ALA A 584 -11.35 40.01 -21.43
C ALA A 584 -10.30 39.08 -20.84
N VAL A 585 -10.29 37.78 -21.22
CA VAL A 585 -9.37 36.80 -20.71
C VAL A 585 -8.01 36.90 -21.40
N PHE A 586 -7.01 37.39 -20.67
CA PHE A 586 -5.62 37.42 -21.11
C PHE A 586 -4.68 37.33 -19.90
N PRO A 587 -3.51 36.66 -20.04
CA PRO A 587 -2.55 36.57 -18.94
C PRO A 587 -1.99 37.94 -18.59
N PRO A 588 -1.78 38.25 -17.30
CA PRO A 588 -1.16 39.50 -16.90
C PRO A 588 0.24 39.63 -17.53
N PRO A 589 0.65 40.83 -17.96
CA PRO A 589 1.94 41.04 -18.62
C PRO A 589 3.16 40.94 -17.67
N VAL A 590 2.91 40.86 -16.37
CA VAL A 590 3.98 40.90 -15.35
C VAL A 590 4.41 39.50 -14.99
N SER A 591 5.70 39.22 -15.21
CA SER A 591 6.35 38.05 -14.59
C SER A 591 6.42 38.25 -13.07
N THR A 592 6.02 37.25 -12.30
CA THR A 592 6.09 37.32 -10.84
C THR A 592 7.47 37.03 -10.30
N HIS A 593 8.33 36.41 -11.13
CA HIS A 593 9.61 35.81 -10.72
C HIS A 593 9.48 34.78 -9.58
N ASN A 594 8.26 34.29 -9.34
CA ASN A 594 8.01 33.25 -8.35
C ASN A 594 8.38 31.89 -8.93
N PRO A 595 9.26 31.14 -8.26
CA PRO A 595 9.69 29.85 -8.77
C PRO A 595 8.57 28.81 -8.66
N GLY A 596 8.35 28.02 -9.73
CA GLY A 596 7.46 26.86 -9.75
C GLY A 596 8.12 25.59 -9.23
N VAL A 597 9.46 25.61 -9.09
CA VAL A 597 10.26 24.56 -8.48
C VAL A 597 11.54 25.15 -7.92
N ILE A 598 11.99 24.64 -6.80
CA ILE A 598 13.32 24.94 -6.26
C ILE A 598 14.20 23.71 -6.41
N LEU A 599 15.41 23.92 -6.90
CA LEU A 599 16.44 22.91 -7.02
C LEU A 599 17.61 23.30 -6.13
N SER A 600 18.10 22.36 -5.32
CA SER A 600 19.29 22.57 -4.52
C SER A 600 20.17 21.33 -4.51
N GLU A 601 21.46 21.53 -4.26
CA GLU A 601 22.44 20.45 -4.15
C GLU A 601 23.18 20.57 -2.80
N SER A 602 23.37 19.45 -2.12
CA SER A 602 24.09 19.36 -0.86
C SER A 602 25.03 18.16 -0.92
N GLY A 603 26.30 18.42 -1.19
CA GLY A 603 27.29 17.38 -1.43
C GLY A 603 26.92 16.54 -2.67
N ARG A 604 26.64 15.26 -2.48
CA ARG A 604 26.13 14.33 -3.52
C ARG A 604 24.61 14.27 -3.58
N GLY A 605 23.91 14.84 -2.61
CA GLY A 605 22.46 14.85 -2.53
C GLY A 605 21.84 15.95 -3.38
N ARG A 606 20.71 15.67 -4.02
CA ARG A 606 19.91 16.62 -4.78
C ARG A 606 18.54 16.77 -4.17
N VAL A 607 18.03 17.99 -4.16
CA VAL A 607 16.73 18.29 -3.61
C VAL A 607 15.87 18.98 -4.66
N VAL A 608 14.67 18.47 -4.89
CA VAL A 608 13.64 19.07 -5.72
C VAL A 608 12.46 19.41 -4.83
N TYR A 609 12.09 20.69 -4.75
CA TYR A 609 10.92 21.11 -4.02
C TYR A 609 9.94 21.84 -4.94
N PHE A 610 8.74 21.27 -5.08
CA PHE A 610 7.61 21.91 -5.77
C PHE A 610 6.72 22.61 -4.73
N PRO A 611 6.58 23.94 -4.77
CA PRO A 611 5.69 24.65 -3.85
C PRO A 611 4.21 24.40 -4.13
N GLY A 612 3.87 23.83 -5.28
CA GLY A 612 2.52 23.42 -5.66
C GLY A 612 2.23 21.96 -5.38
N ASP A 613 0.95 21.61 -5.28
CA ASP A 613 0.45 20.24 -5.09
C ASP A 613 0.35 19.47 -6.44
N ILE A 614 1.44 19.45 -7.19
CA ILE A 614 1.52 18.88 -8.54
C ILE A 614 1.18 17.39 -8.58
N ASP A 615 1.56 16.67 -7.56
CA ASP A 615 1.28 15.24 -7.36
C ASP A 615 -0.22 14.98 -7.19
N ARG A 616 -0.89 15.71 -6.30
CA ARG A 616 -2.34 15.63 -6.13
C ARG A 616 -3.08 16.06 -7.39
N THR A 617 -2.67 17.19 -7.98
CA THR A 617 -3.27 17.68 -9.24
C THR A 617 -3.11 16.65 -10.36
N PHE A 618 -1.92 16.01 -10.47
CA PHE A 618 -1.73 14.92 -11.43
C PHE A 618 -2.69 13.74 -11.16
N TRP A 619 -2.86 13.34 -9.90
CA TRP A 619 -3.80 12.25 -9.57
C TRP A 619 -5.24 12.57 -9.97
N GLU A 620 -5.66 13.81 -9.83
CA GLU A 620 -7.01 14.24 -10.18
C GLU A 620 -7.27 14.30 -11.69
N VAL A 621 -6.32 14.84 -12.46
CA VAL A 621 -6.53 15.15 -13.89
C VAL A 621 -5.77 14.25 -14.85
N LEU A 622 -4.76 13.52 -14.39
CA LEU A 622 -3.88 12.63 -15.17
C LEU A 622 -3.22 13.36 -16.37
N ASP A 623 -2.79 14.60 -16.15
CA ASP A 623 -2.10 15.39 -17.16
C ASP A 623 -0.71 14.82 -17.48
N VAL A 624 -0.43 14.55 -18.75
CA VAL A 624 0.81 13.92 -19.21
C VAL A 624 2.06 14.77 -18.93
N ASP A 625 1.91 16.09 -18.87
CA ASP A 625 3.02 16.98 -18.59
C ASP A 625 3.40 16.93 -17.09
N HIS A 626 2.41 16.81 -16.21
CA HIS A 626 2.67 16.57 -14.79
C HIS A 626 3.37 15.23 -14.57
N ALA A 627 2.90 14.13 -15.20
CA ALA A 627 3.57 12.84 -15.13
C ALA A 627 5.03 12.92 -15.58
N LYS A 628 5.28 13.58 -16.71
CA LYS A 628 6.62 13.79 -17.27
C LYS A 628 7.51 14.60 -16.33
N LEU A 629 6.98 15.66 -15.73
CA LEU A 629 7.73 16.53 -14.82
C LEU A 629 8.07 15.80 -13.52
N LEU A 630 7.12 15.08 -12.92
CA LEU A 630 7.37 14.24 -11.73
C LEU A 630 8.41 13.15 -11.99
N ARG A 631 8.29 12.44 -13.13
CA ARG A 631 9.30 11.46 -13.57
C ARG A 631 10.69 12.10 -13.67
N ASN A 632 10.80 13.23 -14.37
CA ASN A 632 12.07 13.89 -14.60
C ASN A 632 12.71 14.38 -13.28
N ALA A 633 11.89 14.85 -12.33
CA ALA A 633 12.32 15.25 -11.00
C ALA A 633 12.96 14.07 -10.25
N VAL A 634 12.30 12.91 -10.26
CA VAL A 634 12.81 11.71 -9.60
C VAL A 634 14.08 11.21 -10.28
N LEU A 635 14.11 11.14 -11.61
CA LEU A 635 15.30 10.69 -12.34
C LEU A 635 16.51 11.63 -12.14
N TRP A 636 16.30 12.94 -12.17
CA TRP A 636 17.37 13.91 -11.91
C TRP A 636 17.87 13.82 -10.46
N ALA A 637 16.97 13.69 -9.50
CA ALA A 637 17.34 13.55 -8.09
C ALA A 637 18.09 12.23 -7.82
N THR A 638 17.67 11.14 -8.45
CA THR A 638 18.28 9.82 -8.24
C THR A 638 19.70 9.74 -8.80
N ASP A 639 19.97 10.29 -9.97
CA ASP A 639 21.29 10.42 -10.60
C ASP A 639 22.20 9.18 -10.44
N GLU A 640 21.64 8.01 -10.69
CA GLU A 640 22.38 6.74 -10.72
C GLU A 640 21.77 5.77 -11.75
N VAL A 641 22.52 4.74 -12.10
CA VAL A 641 22.02 3.67 -12.97
C VAL A 641 20.93 2.91 -12.24
N ALA A 642 19.75 2.84 -12.88
CA ALA A 642 18.62 2.11 -12.29
C ALA A 642 18.93 0.60 -12.16
N PRO A 643 18.50 -0.06 -11.07
CA PRO A 643 18.72 -1.51 -10.88
C PRO A 643 18.06 -2.36 -11.98
N VAL A 644 17.02 -1.85 -12.60
CA VAL A 644 16.38 -2.44 -13.78
C VAL A 644 15.80 -1.34 -14.67
N THR A 645 15.98 -1.50 -15.96
CA THR A 645 15.32 -0.68 -16.98
C THR A 645 14.56 -1.58 -17.94
N VAL A 646 13.34 -1.17 -18.31
CA VAL A 646 12.48 -1.89 -19.24
C VAL A 646 12.02 -0.94 -20.34
N GLU A 647 12.41 -1.22 -21.56
CA GLU A 647 12.02 -0.44 -22.75
C GLU A 647 10.99 -1.23 -23.56
N GLY A 648 9.96 -0.56 -24.04
CA GLY A 648 8.86 -1.16 -24.82
C GLY A 648 7.56 -0.40 -24.64
N GLN A 649 6.47 -0.92 -25.17
CA GLN A 649 5.14 -0.32 -25.08
C GLN A 649 4.38 -0.79 -23.83
N GLY A 650 3.35 -0.04 -23.43
CA GLY A 650 2.43 -0.37 -22.34
C GLY A 650 2.83 0.21 -20.99
N VAL A 651 1.97 0.02 -20.02
CA VAL A 651 2.16 0.41 -18.61
C VAL A 651 2.52 -0.83 -17.81
N LEU A 652 3.67 -0.81 -17.16
CA LEU A 652 4.17 -1.95 -16.39
C LEU A 652 4.50 -1.53 -14.95
N ASP A 653 4.00 -2.28 -13.95
CA ASP A 653 4.59 -2.24 -12.60
C ASP A 653 5.80 -3.19 -12.56
N ILE A 654 6.92 -2.67 -12.06
CA ILE A 654 8.20 -3.36 -12.06
C ILE A 654 8.70 -3.47 -10.63
N SER A 655 9.04 -4.69 -10.21
CA SER A 655 9.73 -4.91 -8.94
C SER A 655 10.90 -5.86 -9.10
N ILE A 656 11.90 -5.71 -8.22
CA ILE A 656 13.16 -6.46 -8.28
C ILE A 656 13.53 -7.00 -6.92
N TRP A 657 13.81 -8.31 -6.86
CA TRP A 657 13.98 -9.04 -5.60
C TRP A 657 15.20 -9.92 -5.59
N GLY A 658 15.91 -9.92 -4.46
CA GLY A 658 16.88 -10.97 -4.14
C GLY A 658 16.19 -12.20 -3.57
N GLN A 659 16.61 -13.36 -4.05
CA GLN A 659 16.26 -14.67 -3.53
C GLN A 659 17.55 -15.36 -3.02
N LYS A 660 17.47 -16.62 -2.56
CA LYS A 660 18.62 -17.30 -1.97
C LYS A 660 19.85 -17.37 -2.88
N ASN A 661 19.68 -17.88 -4.07
CA ASN A 661 20.73 -18.06 -5.06
C ASN A 661 20.32 -17.45 -6.42
N SER A 662 19.42 -16.50 -6.40
CA SER A 662 18.85 -15.91 -7.62
C SER A 662 18.34 -14.49 -7.37
N MET A 663 18.05 -13.82 -8.46
CA MET A 663 17.36 -12.53 -8.48
C MET A 663 16.13 -12.67 -9.36
N THR A 664 15.05 -11.99 -9.02
CA THR A 664 13.84 -11.96 -9.85
C THR A 664 13.43 -10.54 -10.18
N VAL A 665 12.95 -10.34 -11.41
CA VAL A 665 12.29 -9.11 -11.86
C VAL A 665 10.89 -9.46 -12.27
N HIS A 666 9.91 -8.86 -11.60
CA HIS A 666 8.50 -8.99 -11.92
C HIS A 666 8.08 -7.86 -12.85
N LEU A 667 7.35 -8.19 -13.89
CA LEU A 667 6.77 -7.28 -14.87
C LEU A 667 5.26 -7.52 -14.90
N VAL A 668 4.49 -6.66 -14.26
CA VAL A 668 3.01 -6.77 -14.24
C VAL A 668 2.44 -5.85 -15.29
N ASN A 669 1.66 -6.39 -16.20
CA ASN A 669 1.05 -5.63 -17.30
C ASN A 669 -0.23 -4.94 -16.83
N LEU A 670 -0.15 -3.66 -16.60
CA LEU A 670 -1.26 -2.78 -16.21
C LEU A 670 -1.88 -2.03 -17.40
N THR A 671 -1.50 -2.40 -18.61
CA THR A 671 -1.99 -1.73 -19.82
C THR A 671 -3.49 -1.96 -19.97
N ASN A 672 -4.25 -0.88 -19.87
CA ASN A 672 -5.69 -0.87 -20.10
C ASN A 672 -6.05 0.28 -21.02
N PRO A 673 -6.18 0.01 -22.35
CA PRO A 673 -6.48 1.07 -23.33
C PRO A 673 -7.82 1.75 -23.12
N MET A 674 -8.71 1.15 -22.33
CA MET A 674 -10.05 1.69 -22.06
C MET A 674 -10.04 2.74 -20.96
N MET A 675 -9.21 2.61 -19.92
CA MET A 675 -9.14 3.56 -18.80
C MET A 675 -7.92 3.34 -17.92
N MET A 676 -7.38 4.43 -17.36
CA MET A 676 -6.27 4.41 -16.39
C MET A 676 -6.71 4.01 -14.97
N LYS A 677 -7.95 4.24 -14.64
CA LYS A 677 -8.59 3.84 -13.37
C LYS A 677 -9.87 3.09 -13.72
N GLY A 678 -10.07 1.92 -13.14
CA GLY A 678 -11.28 1.15 -13.35
C GLY A 678 -11.04 -0.29 -13.80
N PRO A 679 -12.12 -0.99 -14.23
CA PRO A 679 -12.06 -2.42 -14.52
C PRO A 679 -11.24 -2.76 -15.73
N VAL A 680 -10.47 -3.85 -15.61
CA VAL A 680 -9.83 -4.53 -16.74
C VAL A 680 -10.84 -5.54 -17.30
N ARG A 681 -11.23 -5.36 -18.55
CA ARG A 681 -12.21 -6.24 -19.24
C ARG A 681 -11.57 -7.27 -20.13
N GLU A 682 -10.38 -6.96 -20.61
CA GLU A 682 -9.62 -7.79 -21.52
C GLU A 682 -8.13 -7.56 -21.26
N ILE A 683 -7.38 -8.63 -21.21
CA ILE A 683 -5.92 -8.57 -21.12
C ILE A 683 -5.34 -8.31 -22.51
N ILE A 684 -4.70 -7.17 -22.67
CA ILE A 684 -3.98 -6.81 -23.90
C ILE A 684 -2.50 -7.10 -23.68
N PRO A 685 -1.95 -8.17 -24.28
CA PRO A 685 -0.54 -8.48 -24.13
C PRO A 685 0.37 -7.37 -24.67
N VAL A 686 1.41 -7.03 -23.93
CA VAL A 686 2.47 -6.14 -24.41
C VAL A 686 3.65 -6.97 -24.91
N ALA A 687 4.17 -6.58 -26.09
CA ALA A 687 5.20 -7.34 -26.77
C ALA A 687 6.58 -6.66 -26.65
N ASN A 688 7.64 -7.44 -26.91
CA ASN A 688 9.01 -6.96 -27.13
C ASN A 688 9.52 -5.99 -26.08
N GLN A 689 9.57 -6.44 -24.83
CA GLN A 689 10.16 -5.64 -23.75
C GLN A 689 11.67 -5.93 -23.67
N HIS A 690 12.50 -4.90 -23.85
CA HIS A 690 13.95 -4.97 -23.66
C HIS A 690 14.30 -4.68 -22.21
N VAL A 691 14.86 -5.66 -21.52
CA VAL A 691 15.15 -5.57 -20.08
C VAL A 691 16.63 -5.57 -19.83
N ARG A 692 17.11 -4.57 -19.04
CA ARG A 692 18.48 -4.51 -18.54
C ARG A 692 18.43 -4.55 -17.03
N ILE A 693 19.22 -5.43 -16.42
CA ILE A 693 19.21 -5.70 -14.97
C ILE A 693 20.65 -5.58 -14.44
N GLN A 694 20.85 -4.73 -13.43
CA GLN A 694 22.10 -4.68 -12.68
C GLN A 694 22.10 -5.84 -11.67
N ILE A 695 23.14 -6.66 -11.72
CA ILE A 695 23.31 -7.73 -10.72
C ILE A 695 24.29 -7.28 -9.62
N PRO A 696 24.19 -7.84 -8.39
CA PRO A 696 25.11 -7.54 -7.32
C PRO A 696 26.58 -7.81 -7.71
N ASP A 697 27.48 -6.98 -7.22
CA ASP A 697 28.91 -7.13 -7.48
C ASP A 697 29.42 -8.51 -7.10
N GLY A 698 30.28 -9.08 -7.94
CA GLY A 698 30.82 -10.42 -7.77
C GLY A 698 29.86 -11.57 -8.09
N SER A 699 28.62 -11.27 -8.46
CA SER A 699 27.67 -12.28 -8.90
C SER A 699 27.87 -12.64 -10.37
N HIS A 700 27.59 -13.93 -10.73
CA HIS A 700 27.62 -14.41 -12.09
C HIS A 700 26.34 -15.16 -12.43
N VAL A 701 25.62 -14.70 -13.48
CA VAL A 701 24.39 -15.36 -13.92
C VAL A 701 24.73 -16.56 -14.78
N THR A 702 24.24 -17.72 -14.37
CA THR A 702 24.40 -18.99 -15.10
C THR A 702 23.21 -19.31 -15.98
N ARG A 703 22.01 -18.86 -15.61
CA ARG A 703 20.78 -19.13 -16.31
C ARG A 703 19.79 -17.99 -16.14
N ALA A 704 19.06 -17.66 -17.19
CA ALA A 704 17.88 -16.80 -17.15
C ALA A 704 16.63 -17.59 -17.61
N LYS A 705 15.51 -17.41 -16.92
CA LYS A 705 14.25 -18.10 -17.18
C LYS A 705 13.07 -17.12 -17.06
N LEU A 706 12.08 -17.28 -17.91
CA LEU A 706 10.76 -16.65 -17.81
C LEU A 706 9.82 -17.62 -17.08
N LEU A 707 9.38 -17.29 -15.86
CA LEU A 707 8.66 -18.22 -15.00
C LEU A 707 7.23 -18.47 -15.44
N VAL A 708 6.54 -17.45 -16.00
CA VAL A 708 5.17 -17.60 -16.50
C VAL A 708 5.17 -18.33 -17.85
N ALA A 709 6.05 -17.93 -18.75
CA ALA A 709 6.24 -18.65 -20.03
C ALA A 709 6.86 -20.06 -19.85
N GLY A 710 7.42 -20.37 -18.68
CA GLY A 710 7.97 -21.68 -18.34
C GLY A 710 9.21 -22.09 -19.14
N ARG A 711 9.98 -21.14 -19.71
CA ARG A 711 11.09 -21.42 -20.63
C ARG A 711 12.35 -20.60 -20.31
N PRO A 712 13.55 -21.09 -20.66
CA PRO A 712 14.77 -20.30 -20.61
C PRO A 712 14.68 -19.12 -21.62
N VAL A 713 15.42 -18.06 -21.32
CA VAL A 713 15.58 -16.89 -22.18
C VAL A 713 17.07 -16.62 -22.42
N PRO A 714 17.49 -16.36 -23.67
CA PRO A 714 18.85 -15.91 -23.96
C PRO A 714 19.12 -14.55 -23.31
N PHE A 715 20.35 -14.34 -22.85
CA PHE A 715 20.77 -13.08 -22.29
C PHE A 715 22.23 -12.78 -22.67
N THR A 716 22.58 -11.52 -22.60
CA THR A 716 23.98 -11.06 -22.66
C THR A 716 24.40 -10.54 -21.28
N SER A 717 25.67 -10.75 -20.94
CA SER A 717 26.23 -10.27 -19.66
C SER A 717 27.47 -9.41 -19.96
N ASN A 718 27.45 -8.17 -19.48
CA ASN A 718 28.56 -7.23 -19.65
C ASN A 718 28.73 -6.36 -18.40
N HIS A 719 29.88 -6.48 -17.73
CA HIS A 719 30.22 -5.67 -16.53
C HIS A 719 29.11 -5.55 -15.49
N GLY A 720 28.50 -6.69 -15.08
CA GLY A 720 27.42 -6.71 -14.09
C GLY A 720 26.04 -6.29 -14.62
N LEU A 721 25.93 -6.00 -15.92
CA LEU A 721 24.67 -5.71 -16.60
C LEU A 721 24.21 -6.92 -17.40
N ILE A 722 23.04 -7.43 -17.09
CA ILE A 722 22.34 -8.46 -17.86
C ILE A 722 21.34 -7.79 -18.80
N ALA A 723 21.35 -8.16 -20.07
CA ALA A 723 20.35 -7.70 -21.03
C ALA A 723 19.66 -8.89 -21.71
N LEU A 724 18.34 -8.83 -21.79
CA LEU A 724 17.49 -9.86 -22.41
C LEU A 724 16.17 -9.27 -22.94
N ASP A 725 15.50 -10.03 -23.77
CA ASP A 725 14.21 -9.65 -24.35
C ASP A 725 13.09 -10.54 -23.81
N VAL A 726 11.99 -9.92 -23.38
CA VAL A 726 10.74 -10.60 -23.04
C VAL A 726 9.77 -10.44 -24.20
N PRO A 727 9.49 -11.52 -24.95
CA PRO A 727 8.73 -11.40 -26.20
C PRO A 727 7.29 -10.95 -26.02
N SER A 728 6.63 -11.35 -24.92
CA SER A 728 5.24 -10.99 -24.65
C SER A 728 4.93 -11.12 -23.16
N ILE A 729 4.15 -10.21 -22.64
CA ILE A 729 3.61 -10.24 -21.27
C ILE A 729 2.09 -10.11 -21.38
N ALA A 730 1.37 -11.17 -21.02
CA ALA A 730 -0.09 -11.11 -20.93
C ALA A 730 -0.51 -10.42 -19.62
N VAL A 731 -0.68 -11.15 -18.53
CA VAL A 731 -0.98 -10.58 -17.20
C VAL A 731 0.31 -10.12 -16.51
N HIS A 732 1.28 -11.00 -16.43
CA HIS A 732 2.60 -10.72 -15.87
C HIS A 732 3.65 -11.68 -16.41
N GLU A 733 4.93 -11.34 -16.19
CA GLU A 733 6.06 -12.24 -16.39
C GLU A 733 7.06 -12.03 -15.24
N VAL A 734 7.76 -13.10 -14.89
CA VAL A 734 8.84 -13.05 -13.87
C VAL A 734 10.13 -13.57 -14.52
N ILE A 735 11.11 -12.68 -14.60
CA ILE A 735 12.46 -13.02 -15.04
C ILE A 735 13.21 -13.54 -13.82
N ALA A 736 13.65 -14.79 -13.84
CA ALA A 736 14.52 -15.36 -12.81
C ALA A 736 15.94 -15.50 -13.33
N LEU A 737 16.92 -14.95 -12.59
CA LEU A 737 18.35 -15.04 -12.88
C LEU A 737 19.00 -15.92 -11.81
N ASP A 738 19.47 -17.10 -12.17
CA ASP A 738 20.19 -18.01 -11.25
C ASP A 738 21.66 -17.62 -11.21
N PHE A 739 22.20 -17.50 -10.00
CA PHE A 739 23.62 -17.23 -9.78
C PHE A 739 24.43 -18.53 -9.70
N GLY A 740 25.68 -18.50 -10.22
CA GLY A 740 26.65 -19.54 -9.97
C GLY A 740 27.08 -19.54 -8.50
N VAL A 741 27.28 -20.73 -7.95
CA VAL A 741 27.81 -20.93 -6.57
C VAL A 741 29.30 -20.65 -6.55
#